data_2b9c3e02001c97368222e35670c90579
#
_entry.id   2b9c3e02001c97368222e35670c90579
#
_cell.length_a   1.000
_cell.length_b   1.000
_cell.length_c   1.000
_cell.angle_alpha   90.00
_cell.angle_beta   90.00
_cell.angle_gamma   90.00
#
_symmetry.space_group_name_H-M   'P 1'
#
loop_
_entity.id
_entity.type
_entity.pdbx_description
1 polymer ?
#
loop_
_entity_poly.entity_id
_entity_poly.type
_entity_poly.pdbx_seq_one_letter_code
_entity_poly.pdbx_strand_id
1 'polypeptide(L)'
;MLSPTQKRASLLASGAAVAGLLISSLAAGGVSYAADNESCRPDGLYKTPGVDVPYCSVYDTEGREKMGADHQRRVIGYFTSWRTGKNGQPAYLAKDIPWDKITHVNYAFGHVGGDNKLSVGADGPDNASTGMTWPGVAGAEMDPEFPYKGHFNQLNKFKKQHPNVRTLISVGGWAETGGYFDDNGDRVNSGGFYSMATNADGSVNQAGIDTFANSAVDFIRKYGFNGVDIDYEYPTTMKDAGNPLDWQVANARRAGLVKGYAALMKSLREKLDRAGAADGRHYLLTVAAPSSGYLLRGMETFQVQKYLDYVNIMSYDLHGAWNEYVGPNASLFDDGKDGELAAANVYGSAQYGNIGYLNTDWAYHYFRGSMPSGRINIGLPYYTRGHKNVQGGTDGLWGKAAATSCPAGAGLTKCGDGAVGIDNLWHDKDTNGQESPAGSNPMWHAKNLEKGIVGDYVTQYGFPANTTLTGTYARKYDSTLVAPWLWNAQKKVFLSTEDEQSVAAKADYVVDRGIGGTMIWELAGDYGWNAAKGQYEMGDTLTSLMYDKFKAATPYGAKKSNKALPTQAVNVGVEFTEFKLGDSNYPITPKIKITNNTATALPGGTEFQFDYGTSAPSNASDQSGFGTKVISSDHTGSNVGGLKGDFHRVSLKLPAWQSLAPGASVDLAFNYYLPVSTPSNWTVNINGTTYALAGDLARGTTTVEPGTTTPPTTPPTTEPTTPPTTPPTTPPTTPPTTPPTGCTAPAYVAGQVYNGGSLVSHKGHTWKAQWWTQNEEPGTTGEWGVWKDQGAC
;
A
#
# COMPACT_ATOMS: atom_id res chain seq x y z
N MET A 1 2.85 17.04 -68.76
CA MET A 1 1.83 17.43 -69.73
C MET A 1 0.48 17.04 -69.21
N LEU A 2 -0.29 18.07 -68.93
CA LEU A 2 -1.75 18.16 -68.94
C LEU A 2 -2.63 17.23 -68.10
N SER A 3 -3.12 17.79 -66.97
CA SER A 3 -4.51 17.75 -66.52
C SER A 3 -5.52 18.20 -67.62
N PRO A 4 -6.90 18.22 -67.55
CA PRO A 4 -7.75 18.23 -66.34
C PRO A 4 -9.20 17.70 -66.50
N THR A 5 -10.01 17.94 -65.46
CA THR A 5 -11.44 18.41 -65.28
C THR A 5 -12.58 17.40 -65.37
N GLN A 6 -13.28 17.33 -64.22
CA GLN A 6 -14.59 17.90 -63.76
C GLN A 6 -15.84 17.46 -64.52
N LYS A 7 -16.87 17.03 -63.79
CA LYS A 7 -18.20 17.66 -63.48
C LYS A 7 -19.23 16.61 -63.04
N ARG A 8 -19.80 16.79 -61.86
CA ARG A 8 -21.10 17.31 -61.43
C ARG A 8 -22.35 16.80 -62.18
N ALA A 9 -23.29 16.29 -61.40
CA ALA A 9 -24.70 16.70 -61.14
C ALA A 9 -25.54 15.50 -60.74
N SER A 10 -26.14 15.43 -59.59
CA SER A 10 -27.42 15.91 -59.01
C SER A 10 -28.71 15.54 -59.82
N LEU A 11 -29.65 14.88 -59.13
CA LEU A 11 -31.04 15.26 -58.93
C LEU A 11 -31.97 14.04 -58.67
N LEU A 12 -32.57 14.05 -57.47
CA LEU A 12 -34.00 14.11 -57.08
C LEU A 12 -34.90 12.90 -57.45
N ALA A 13 -35.35 12.21 -56.43
CA ALA A 13 -36.64 12.24 -55.74
C ALA A 13 -37.85 11.48 -56.38
N SER A 14 -38.55 10.83 -55.50
CA SER A 14 -39.98 10.44 -55.44
C SER A 14 -40.10 8.91 -55.20
N GLY A 15 -40.55 8.38 -54.08
CA GLY A 15 -41.80 8.55 -53.40
C GLY A 15 -42.85 7.54 -53.84
N ALA A 16 -43.11 6.48 -53.04
CA ALA A 16 -44.42 5.84 -52.93
C ALA A 16 -44.48 4.91 -51.71
N ALA A 17 -45.43 5.21 -50.88
CA ALA A 17 -45.88 4.38 -49.73
C ALA A 17 -46.74 3.21 -50.22
N VAL A 18 -46.53 2.03 -49.61
CA VAL A 18 -47.60 1.02 -49.53
C VAL A 18 -47.59 0.46 -48.10
N ALA A 19 -48.74 0.61 -47.48
CA ALA A 19 -49.10 0.06 -46.19
C ALA A 19 -49.43 -1.44 -46.27
N GLY A 20 -49.17 -2.19 -45.22
CA GLY A 20 -49.96 -3.35 -44.89
C GLY A 20 -49.22 -4.59 -44.40
N LEU A 21 -49.23 -4.89 -43.22
CA LEU A 21 -49.86 -5.96 -42.42
C LEU A 21 -49.01 -6.27 -41.18
N LEU A 22 -49.64 -5.99 -40.06
CA LEU A 22 -49.25 -6.52 -38.75
C LEU A 22 -49.26 -8.05 -38.76
N ILE A 23 -48.12 -8.65 -38.40
CA ILE A 23 -48.07 -9.94 -37.72
C ILE A 23 -47.33 -9.72 -36.43
N SER A 24 -48.13 -9.70 -35.35
CA SER A 24 -47.64 -9.74 -33.98
C SER A 24 -47.05 -11.12 -33.66
N SER A 25 -45.71 -11.24 -33.71
CA SER A 25 -45.02 -12.28 -33.01
C SER A 25 -44.64 -11.74 -31.65
N LEU A 26 -45.35 -12.15 -30.60
CA LEU A 26 -44.87 -12.02 -29.24
C LEU A 26 -43.56 -12.81 -29.09
N ALA A 27 -42.45 -12.15 -29.36
CA ALA A 27 -41.18 -12.59 -28.76
C ALA A 27 -41.23 -12.18 -27.29
N ALA A 28 -41.31 -13.17 -26.39
CA ALA A 28 -41.01 -12.97 -24.99
C ALA A 28 -39.56 -12.47 -24.91
N GLY A 29 -39.41 -11.13 -24.94
CA GLY A 29 -38.16 -10.50 -24.61
C GLY A 29 -37.90 -10.77 -23.14
N GLY A 30 -37.00 -11.72 -22.87
CA GLY A 30 -36.41 -11.82 -21.57
C GLY A 30 -35.80 -10.46 -21.24
N VAL A 31 -36.33 -9.81 -20.22
CA VAL A 31 -35.69 -8.63 -19.62
C VAL A 31 -34.38 -9.14 -19.09
N SER A 32 -33.34 -8.96 -19.88
CA SER A 32 -31.96 -9.01 -19.35
C SER A 32 -31.88 -7.89 -18.34
N TYR A 33 -32.04 -8.22 -17.08
CA TYR A 33 -31.59 -7.33 -16.02
C TYR A 33 -30.11 -7.14 -16.26
N ALA A 34 -29.70 -5.99 -16.81
CA ALA A 34 -28.32 -5.54 -16.72
C ALA A 34 -27.96 -5.64 -15.24
N ALA A 35 -26.97 -6.46 -14.92
CA ALA A 35 -26.53 -6.60 -13.53
C ALA A 35 -26.24 -5.19 -13.02
N ASP A 36 -26.80 -4.83 -11.88
CA ASP A 36 -26.52 -3.55 -11.24
C ASP A 36 -25.02 -3.50 -10.95
N ASN A 37 -24.25 -2.77 -11.76
CA ASN A 37 -22.81 -2.65 -11.63
C ASN A 37 -22.37 -2.21 -10.23
N GLU A 38 -23.21 -1.40 -9.55
CA GLU A 38 -22.94 -0.95 -8.17
C GLU A 38 -22.90 -2.13 -7.19
N SER A 39 -23.66 -3.21 -7.43
CA SER A 39 -23.65 -4.40 -6.56
C SER A 39 -22.30 -5.09 -6.51
N CYS A 40 -21.47 -4.92 -7.54
CA CYS A 40 -20.11 -5.50 -7.62
C CYS A 40 -19.01 -4.53 -7.19
N ARG A 41 -19.30 -3.26 -6.87
CA ARG A 41 -18.28 -2.28 -6.47
C ARG A 41 -17.59 -2.76 -5.18
N PRO A 42 -16.24 -2.83 -5.14
CA PRO A 42 -15.52 -3.09 -3.90
C PRO A 42 -15.85 -2.07 -2.80
N ASP A 43 -15.92 -2.54 -1.56
CA ASP A 43 -16.24 -1.68 -0.41
C ASP A 43 -15.19 -0.57 -0.25
N GLY A 44 -15.65 0.69 -0.14
CA GLY A 44 -14.80 1.88 -0.05
C GLY A 44 -14.14 2.33 -1.35
N LEU A 45 -14.43 1.71 -2.51
CA LEU A 45 -13.92 2.18 -3.80
C LEU A 45 -14.73 3.38 -4.29
N TYR A 46 -14.03 4.43 -4.74
CA TYR A 46 -14.61 5.64 -5.30
C TYR A 46 -15.43 5.35 -6.55
N LYS A 47 -16.55 6.02 -6.67
CA LYS A 47 -17.40 5.99 -7.85
C LYS A 47 -17.35 7.32 -8.56
N THR A 48 -16.96 7.29 -9.82
CA THR A 48 -16.95 8.51 -10.65
C THR A 48 -18.36 9.03 -10.86
N PRO A 49 -18.68 10.28 -10.47
CA PRO A 49 -20.03 10.82 -10.61
C PRO A 49 -20.54 10.79 -12.05
N GLY A 50 -21.78 10.31 -12.23
CA GLY A 50 -22.45 10.26 -13.54
C GLY A 50 -21.90 9.19 -14.50
N VAL A 51 -21.09 8.24 -14.03
CA VAL A 51 -20.55 7.14 -14.82
C VAL A 51 -21.11 5.81 -14.30
N ASP A 52 -21.64 4.99 -15.19
CA ASP A 52 -21.98 3.60 -14.88
C ASP A 52 -20.73 2.73 -15.11
N VAL A 53 -19.96 2.58 -14.04
CA VAL A 53 -18.69 1.85 -14.08
C VAL A 53 -18.97 0.35 -14.10
N PRO A 54 -18.48 -0.42 -15.09
CA PRO A 54 -18.80 -1.84 -15.23
C PRO A 54 -18.00 -2.71 -14.23
N TYR A 55 -18.19 -2.49 -12.93
CA TYR A 55 -17.50 -3.23 -11.87
C TYR A 55 -17.69 -4.74 -11.98
N CYS A 56 -18.90 -5.18 -12.39
CA CYS A 56 -19.20 -6.60 -12.53
C CYS A 56 -18.40 -7.32 -13.63
N SER A 57 -17.69 -6.59 -14.49
CA SER A 57 -16.74 -7.20 -15.44
C SER A 57 -15.51 -7.78 -14.76
N VAL A 58 -15.13 -7.26 -13.58
CA VAL A 58 -13.95 -7.66 -12.82
C VAL A 58 -14.32 -8.26 -11.46
N TYR A 59 -15.36 -7.76 -10.79
CA TYR A 59 -15.72 -8.14 -9.44
C TYR A 59 -17.01 -8.95 -9.39
N ASP A 60 -17.14 -9.78 -8.36
CA ASP A 60 -18.38 -10.47 -8.01
C ASP A 60 -19.31 -9.56 -7.17
N THR A 61 -20.48 -10.08 -6.82
CA THR A 61 -21.45 -9.35 -5.99
C THR A 61 -21.01 -9.12 -4.54
N GLU A 62 -19.91 -9.73 -4.11
CA GLU A 62 -19.28 -9.44 -2.83
C GLU A 62 -18.16 -8.41 -2.95
N GLY A 63 -17.90 -7.90 -4.16
CA GLY A 63 -16.82 -6.97 -4.45
C GLY A 63 -15.44 -7.64 -4.45
N ARG A 64 -15.38 -8.96 -4.64
CA ARG A 64 -14.14 -9.72 -4.79
C ARG A 64 -13.80 -9.87 -6.26
N GLU A 65 -12.53 -9.79 -6.57
CA GLU A 65 -12.04 -9.93 -7.93
C GLU A 65 -12.20 -11.37 -8.45
N LYS A 66 -12.67 -11.50 -9.68
CA LYS A 66 -12.79 -12.77 -10.39
C LYS A 66 -11.44 -13.11 -11.03
N MET A 67 -10.73 -14.06 -10.46
CA MET A 67 -9.37 -14.45 -10.87
C MET A 67 -9.27 -15.87 -11.46
N GLY A 68 -10.41 -16.55 -11.64
CA GLY A 68 -10.47 -17.97 -11.98
C GLY A 68 -10.85 -18.83 -10.78
N ALA A 69 -11.26 -20.06 -11.03
CA ALA A 69 -11.84 -20.93 -10.00
C ALA A 69 -10.80 -21.43 -8.97
N ASP A 70 -9.53 -21.45 -9.35
CA ASP A 70 -8.40 -21.96 -8.59
C ASP A 70 -7.53 -20.88 -7.98
N HIS A 71 -7.95 -19.59 -8.06
CA HIS A 71 -7.22 -18.47 -7.47
C HIS A 71 -8.09 -17.72 -6.45
N GLN A 72 -7.88 -17.98 -5.16
CA GLN A 72 -8.59 -17.31 -4.06
C GLN A 72 -7.85 -16.08 -3.50
N ARG A 73 -6.61 -15.88 -3.93
CA ARG A 73 -5.74 -14.76 -3.60
C ARG A 73 -5.00 -14.29 -4.85
N ARG A 74 -4.64 -13.01 -4.88
CA ARG A 74 -3.76 -12.50 -5.92
C ARG A 74 -2.35 -13.05 -5.74
N VAL A 75 -1.75 -13.46 -6.84
CA VAL A 75 -0.31 -13.64 -6.99
C VAL A 75 0.10 -12.67 -8.09
N ILE A 76 0.67 -11.54 -7.71
CA ILE A 76 1.04 -10.45 -8.61
C ILE A 76 2.54 -10.51 -8.80
N GLY A 77 3.01 -10.61 -10.03
CA GLY A 77 4.43 -10.64 -10.33
C GLY A 77 4.87 -9.43 -11.15
N TYR A 78 5.93 -8.75 -10.71
CA TYR A 78 6.61 -7.77 -11.56
C TYR A 78 7.46 -8.48 -12.59
N PHE A 79 7.21 -8.15 -13.86
CA PHE A 79 7.97 -8.60 -15.04
C PHE A 79 8.75 -7.43 -15.60
N THR A 80 10.07 -7.49 -15.49
CA THR A 80 10.97 -6.37 -15.75
C THR A 80 11.46 -6.35 -17.19
N SER A 81 11.56 -5.17 -17.79
CA SER A 81 11.92 -4.97 -19.20
C SER A 81 13.37 -5.30 -19.53
N TRP A 82 14.26 -5.31 -18.55
CA TRP A 82 15.71 -5.40 -18.75
C TRP A 82 16.30 -6.81 -18.69
N ARG A 83 15.53 -7.83 -18.34
CA ARG A 83 16.00 -9.23 -18.30
C ARG A 83 15.93 -9.89 -19.67
N THR A 84 16.52 -9.24 -20.68
CA THR A 84 16.36 -9.62 -22.08
C THR A 84 17.39 -10.63 -22.61
N GLY A 85 18.39 -11.00 -21.80
CA GLY A 85 19.52 -11.80 -22.26
C GLY A 85 20.65 -10.97 -22.88
N LYS A 86 20.59 -9.64 -22.79
CA LYS A 86 21.64 -8.72 -23.25
C LYS A 86 22.96 -9.08 -22.58
N ASN A 87 24.05 -8.98 -23.34
CA ASN A 87 25.42 -9.32 -22.89
C ASN A 87 25.59 -10.78 -22.42
N GLY A 88 24.74 -11.72 -22.88
CA GLY A 88 24.79 -13.13 -22.52
C GLY A 88 24.25 -13.45 -21.12
N GLN A 89 23.77 -12.48 -20.38
CA GLN A 89 23.14 -12.71 -19.08
C GLN A 89 21.86 -13.55 -19.21
N PRO A 90 21.48 -14.31 -18.18
CA PRO A 90 20.24 -15.07 -18.21
C PRO A 90 19.02 -14.20 -18.55
N ALA A 91 18.23 -14.61 -19.51
CA ALA A 91 16.99 -13.95 -19.90
C ALA A 91 15.80 -14.48 -19.09
N TYR A 92 14.88 -13.60 -18.74
CA TYR A 92 13.56 -13.95 -18.24
C TYR A 92 12.51 -13.29 -19.14
N LEU A 93 11.84 -14.11 -19.95
CA LEU A 93 10.91 -13.65 -20.98
C LEU A 93 9.47 -13.99 -20.60
N ALA A 94 8.51 -13.48 -21.33
CA ALA A 94 7.10 -13.76 -21.05
C ALA A 94 6.74 -15.26 -21.04
N LYS A 95 7.49 -16.08 -21.79
CA LYS A 95 7.34 -17.55 -21.77
C LYS A 95 7.77 -18.22 -20.46
N ASP A 96 8.59 -17.53 -19.65
CA ASP A 96 9.14 -18.05 -18.40
C ASP A 96 8.23 -17.70 -17.19
N ILE A 97 7.23 -16.85 -17.41
CA ILE A 97 6.22 -16.51 -16.43
C ILE A 97 5.36 -17.74 -16.13
N PRO A 98 5.15 -18.14 -14.86
CA PRO A 98 4.30 -19.27 -14.50
C PRO A 98 2.80 -18.91 -14.59
N TRP A 99 2.29 -18.75 -15.82
CA TRP A 99 0.99 -18.19 -16.16
C TRP A 99 -0.20 -18.88 -15.45
N ASP A 100 -0.10 -20.16 -15.16
CA ASP A 100 -1.13 -20.95 -14.47
C ASP A 100 -1.14 -20.69 -12.94
N LYS A 101 -0.15 -19.97 -12.41
CA LYS A 101 0.05 -19.79 -10.97
C LYS A 101 -0.02 -18.35 -10.52
N ILE A 102 -0.08 -17.41 -11.48
CA ILE A 102 -0.20 -15.99 -11.21
C ILE A 102 -1.57 -15.47 -11.64
N THR A 103 -1.97 -14.34 -11.06
CA THR A 103 -3.21 -13.65 -11.40
C THR A 103 -2.97 -12.35 -12.15
N HIS A 104 -1.84 -11.71 -11.87
CA HIS A 104 -1.49 -10.41 -12.43
C HIS A 104 -0.01 -10.37 -12.80
N VAL A 105 0.27 -9.66 -13.89
CA VAL A 105 1.62 -9.25 -14.28
C VAL A 105 1.68 -7.73 -14.30
N ASN A 106 2.53 -7.14 -13.46
CA ASN A 106 2.89 -5.73 -13.53
C ASN A 106 4.14 -5.60 -14.39
N TYR A 107 4.03 -4.94 -15.54
CA TYR A 107 5.16 -4.72 -16.42
C TYR A 107 5.98 -3.51 -15.97
N ALA A 108 7.24 -3.69 -15.67
CA ALA A 108 8.13 -2.68 -15.14
C ALA A 108 9.22 -2.31 -16.18
N PHE A 109 9.32 -1.06 -16.63
CA PHE A 109 8.48 0.05 -16.29
C PHE A 109 8.09 0.86 -17.53
N GLY A 110 7.00 1.61 -17.43
CA GLY A 110 6.82 2.82 -18.20
C GLY A 110 7.27 4.03 -17.38
N HIS A 111 7.57 5.14 -18.02
CA HIS A 111 7.98 6.39 -17.39
C HIS A 111 7.11 7.58 -17.83
N VAL A 112 7.23 8.70 -17.11
CA VAL A 112 6.61 9.96 -17.50
C VAL A 112 7.62 10.77 -18.31
N GLY A 113 7.36 10.95 -19.60
CA GLY A 113 8.21 11.74 -20.49
C GLY A 113 8.17 13.24 -20.20
N GLY A 114 9.08 14.00 -20.82
CA GLY A 114 9.13 15.46 -20.70
C GLY A 114 7.89 16.18 -21.23
N ASP A 115 7.07 15.50 -22.02
CA ASP A 115 5.75 15.96 -22.50
C ASP A 115 4.59 15.55 -21.58
N ASN A 116 4.88 15.04 -20.39
CA ASN A 116 3.95 14.53 -19.40
C ASN A 116 3.09 13.34 -19.89
N LYS A 117 3.57 12.55 -20.84
CA LYS A 117 2.88 11.34 -21.29
C LYS A 117 3.56 10.09 -20.78
N LEU A 118 2.77 9.01 -20.69
CA LEU A 118 3.29 7.67 -20.47
C LEU A 118 4.08 7.20 -21.70
N SER A 119 5.30 6.76 -21.46
CA SER A 119 6.22 6.28 -22.49
C SER A 119 6.94 5.01 -22.02
N VAL A 120 7.44 4.23 -22.97
CA VAL A 120 8.39 3.11 -22.78
C VAL A 120 9.61 3.26 -23.68
N GLY A 121 9.94 4.49 -24.08
CA GLY A 121 10.99 4.82 -25.02
C GLY A 121 10.53 4.79 -26.49
N ALA A 122 11.46 5.04 -27.40
CA ALA A 122 11.18 5.05 -28.82
C ALA A 122 10.99 3.63 -29.39
N ASP A 123 10.08 3.48 -30.33
CA ASP A 123 9.91 2.19 -31.02
C ASP A 123 11.19 1.84 -31.82
N GLY A 124 11.73 0.65 -31.59
CA GLY A 124 12.94 0.20 -32.27
C GLY A 124 13.31 -1.23 -31.89
N PRO A 125 14.25 -1.87 -32.60
CA PRO A 125 14.62 -3.26 -32.35
C PRO A 125 15.28 -3.49 -30.97
N ASP A 126 15.82 -2.44 -30.37
CA ASP A 126 16.44 -2.47 -29.03
C ASP A 126 15.45 -2.17 -27.91
N ASN A 127 14.23 -1.71 -28.24
CA ASN A 127 13.18 -1.49 -27.25
C ASN A 127 12.56 -2.84 -26.85
N ALA A 128 12.79 -3.27 -25.62
CA ALA A 128 12.29 -4.54 -25.08
C ALA A 128 10.76 -4.60 -25.05
N SER A 129 10.08 -3.47 -24.84
CA SER A 129 8.63 -3.37 -24.71
C SER A 129 7.89 -3.59 -26.01
N THR A 130 8.35 -2.93 -27.10
CA THR A 130 7.56 -2.79 -28.34
C THR A 130 8.26 -3.28 -29.60
N GLY A 131 9.59 -3.48 -29.59
CA GLY A 131 10.38 -3.71 -30.82
C GLY A 131 11.28 -4.94 -30.82
N MET A 132 11.87 -5.30 -29.69
CA MET A 132 12.83 -6.41 -29.57
C MET A 132 12.20 -7.75 -29.92
N THR A 133 13.05 -8.65 -30.48
CA THR A 133 12.66 -10.04 -30.75
C THR A 133 13.76 -11.00 -30.28
N TRP A 134 13.40 -12.25 -30.05
CA TRP A 134 14.31 -13.31 -29.61
C TRP A 134 14.30 -14.49 -30.60
N PRO A 135 14.91 -14.34 -31.78
CA PRO A 135 14.92 -15.39 -32.81
C PRO A 135 15.58 -16.69 -32.32
N GLY A 136 14.92 -17.82 -32.57
CA GLY A 136 15.43 -19.14 -32.17
C GLY A 136 15.19 -19.51 -30.71
N VAL A 137 14.58 -18.63 -29.92
CA VAL A 137 14.16 -18.93 -28.55
C VAL A 137 12.73 -19.48 -28.58
N ALA A 138 12.57 -20.78 -28.33
CA ALA A 138 11.27 -21.43 -28.34
C ALA A 138 10.34 -20.80 -27.30
N GLY A 139 9.09 -20.52 -27.71
CA GLY A 139 8.09 -19.85 -26.90
C GLY A 139 8.14 -18.32 -26.94
N ALA A 140 9.24 -17.73 -27.42
CA ALA A 140 9.41 -16.28 -27.54
C ALA A 140 9.05 -15.73 -28.93
N GLU A 141 8.40 -16.50 -29.77
CA GLU A 141 7.94 -16.06 -31.11
C GLU A 141 6.86 -15.00 -30.94
N MET A 142 6.87 -14.00 -31.83
CA MET A 142 5.84 -12.96 -31.90
C MET A 142 4.53 -13.51 -32.48
N ASP A 143 3.42 -13.05 -31.93
CA ASP A 143 2.10 -13.28 -32.49
C ASP A 143 1.87 -12.26 -33.62
N PRO A 144 1.64 -12.72 -34.87
CA PRO A 144 1.51 -11.83 -36.01
C PRO A 144 0.21 -11.00 -36.01
N GLU A 145 -0.74 -11.29 -35.17
CA GLU A 145 -1.97 -10.52 -35.06
C GLU A 145 -1.77 -9.13 -34.44
N PHE A 146 -0.67 -8.94 -33.71
CA PHE A 146 -0.36 -7.64 -33.10
C PHE A 146 0.59 -6.81 -33.98
N PRO A 147 0.32 -5.51 -34.18
CA PRO A 147 1.14 -4.63 -35.03
C PRO A 147 2.48 -4.21 -34.38
N TYR A 148 2.73 -4.60 -33.15
CA TYR A 148 3.94 -4.35 -32.38
C TYR A 148 4.62 -5.66 -31.99
N LYS A 149 5.89 -5.57 -31.61
CA LYS A 149 6.74 -6.70 -31.16
C LYS A 149 7.01 -6.61 -29.67
N GLY A 150 8.14 -7.12 -29.22
CA GLY A 150 8.63 -7.01 -27.85
C GLY A 150 7.79 -7.77 -26.83
N HIS A 151 8.02 -7.43 -25.59
CA HIS A 151 7.32 -8.03 -24.46
C HIS A 151 5.80 -7.83 -24.53
N PHE A 152 5.32 -6.68 -25.05
CA PHE A 152 3.87 -6.43 -25.13
C PHE A 152 3.15 -7.39 -26.08
N ASN A 153 3.79 -7.71 -27.19
CA ASN A 153 3.29 -8.74 -28.10
C ASN A 153 3.20 -10.10 -27.38
N GLN A 154 4.30 -10.51 -26.74
CA GLN A 154 4.37 -11.78 -26.02
C GLN A 154 3.36 -11.85 -24.85
N LEU A 155 3.24 -10.80 -24.05
CA LEU A 155 2.27 -10.75 -22.96
C LEU A 155 0.85 -10.96 -23.49
N ASN A 156 0.47 -10.30 -24.58
CA ASN A 156 -0.85 -10.49 -25.16
C ASN A 156 -1.03 -11.86 -25.83
N LYS A 157 0.03 -12.42 -26.42
CA LYS A 157 0.03 -13.82 -26.90
C LYS A 157 -0.32 -14.79 -25.77
N PHE A 158 0.33 -14.67 -24.63
CA PHE A 158 0.08 -15.55 -23.48
C PHE A 158 -1.28 -15.26 -22.80
N LYS A 159 -1.73 -14.01 -22.76
CA LYS A 159 -3.09 -13.69 -22.25
C LYS A 159 -4.21 -14.34 -23.05
N LYS A 160 -4.05 -14.59 -24.35
CA LYS A 160 -5.02 -15.36 -25.13
C LYS A 160 -5.16 -16.79 -24.61
N GLN A 161 -4.08 -17.36 -24.06
CA GLN A 161 -4.04 -18.72 -23.50
C GLN A 161 -4.48 -18.73 -22.02
N HIS A 162 -4.28 -17.61 -21.28
CA HIS A 162 -4.56 -17.43 -19.87
C HIS A 162 -5.47 -16.21 -19.64
N PRO A 163 -6.75 -16.25 -20.09
CA PRO A 163 -7.61 -15.06 -20.16
C PRO A 163 -7.99 -14.47 -18.78
N ASN A 164 -7.78 -15.21 -17.71
CA ASN A 164 -8.00 -14.74 -16.34
C ASN A 164 -6.83 -13.92 -15.79
N VAL A 165 -5.64 -14.02 -16.38
CA VAL A 165 -4.48 -13.24 -15.95
C VAL A 165 -4.57 -11.82 -16.51
N ARG A 166 -4.41 -10.84 -15.64
CA ARG A 166 -4.43 -9.43 -15.98
C ARG A 166 -3.02 -8.87 -16.07
N THR A 167 -2.80 -7.95 -17.01
CA THR A 167 -1.53 -7.24 -17.14
C THR A 167 -1.74 -5.76 -16.87
N LEU A 168 -0.91 -5.16 -16.04
CA LEU A 168 -0.89 -3.73 -15.78
C LEU A 168 0.45 -3.15 -16.23
N ILE A 169 0.42 -1.93 -16.76
CA ILE A 169 1.66 -1.16 -16.95
C ILE A 169 1.99 -0.49 -15.62
N SER A 170 3.15 -0.79 -15.05
CA SER A 170 3.68 -0.09 -13.90
C SER A 170 4.51 1.10 -14.37
N VAL A 171 4.31 2.27 -13.76
CA VAL A 171 4.90 3.54 -14.20
C VAL A 171 5.71 4.11 -13.05
N GLY A 172 6.98 4.44 -13.32
CA GLY A 172 7.89 5.03 -12.36
C GLY A 172 8.94 4.05 -11.82
N GLY A 173 8.86 3.72 -10.55
CA GLY A 173 9.89 2.96 -9.83
C GLY A 173 11.05 3.83 -9.37
N TRP A 174 11.97 3.23 -8.58
CA TRP A 174 13.09 3.93 -7.96
C TRP A 174 13.89 4.80 -8.92
N ALA A 175 14.17 4.28 -10.12
CA ALA A 175 15.04 4.96 -11.09
C ALA A 175 14.30 5.98 -11.96
N GLU A 176 12.96 5.90 -12.11
CA GLU A 176 12.24 6.67 -13.11
C GLU A 176 11.08 7.52 -12.52
N THR A 177 11.08 7.73 -11.21
CA THR A 177 10.09 8.60 -10.55
C THR A 177 10.27 10.09 -10.88
N GLY A 178 11.50 10.61 -10.88
CA GLY A 178 11.79 12.05 -11.10
C GLY A 178 12.44 12.37 -12.43
N GLY A 179 12.50 11.42 -13.32
CA GLY A 179 13.05 11.49 -14.66
C GLY A 179 13.01 10.11 -15.29
N TYR A 180 13.82 9.84 -16.29
CA TYR A 180 13.93 8.52 -16.91
C TYR A 180 15.31 8.32 -17.52
N PHE A 181 15.60 7.09 -17.98
CA PHE A 181 16.79 6.80 -18.76
C PHE A 181 16.40 6.67 -20.24
N ASP A 182 17.15 7.33 -21.13
CA ASP A 182 16.95 7.22 -22.55
C ASP A 182 17.53 5.90 -23.11
N ASP A 183 17.38 5.68 -24.43
CA ASP A 183 17.86 4.46 -25.09
C ASP A 183 19.38 4.28 -25.02
N ASN A 184 20.15 5.33 -24.71
CA ASN A 184 21.59 5.29 -24.51
C ASN A 184 21.97 4.95 -23.06
N GLY A 185 21.01 4.98 -22.16
CA GLY A 185 21.22 4.82 -20.72
C GLY A 185 21.61 6.12 -20.02
N ASP A 186 21.43 7.27 -20.68
CA ASP A 186 21.68 8.59 -20.09
C ASP A 186 20.45 9.08 -19.32
N ARG A 187 20.67 9.65 -18.12
CA ARG A 187 19.61 10.19 -17.29
C ARG A 187 19.00 11.44 -17.91
N VAL A 188 17.72 11.42 -18.18
CA VAL A 188 16.90 12.57 -18.59
C VAL A 188 16.15 13.09 -17.38
N ASN A 189 16.48 14.33 -16.96
CA ASN A 189 15.89 14.95 -15.77
C ASN A 189 14.60 15.74 -16.07
N SER A 190 14.10 15.74 -17.30
CA SER A 190 12.79 16.30 -17.67
C SER A 190 11.73 15.22 -17.61
N GLY A 191 10.54 15.54 -17.11
CA GLY A 191 9.47 14.55 -16.91
C GLY A 191 9.45 14.04 -15.47
N GLY A 192 8.99 12.80 -15.28
CA GLY A 192 8.80 12.19 -13.97
C GLY A 192 7.58 12.73 -13.23
N PHE A 193 7.18 12.01 -12.17
CA PHE A 193 5.97 12.33 -11.41
C PHE A 193 6.05 13.65 -10.67
N TYR A 194 7.23 14.01 -10.12
CA TYR A 194 7.38 15.22 -9.31
C TYR A 194 6.95 16.47 -10.05
N SER A 195 7.44 16.67 -11.28
CA SER A 195 7.13 17.85 -12.09
C SER A 195 5.80 17.72 -12.84
N MET A 196 5.42 16.52 -13.22
CA MET A 196 4.15 16.25 -13.91
C MET A 196 2.95 16.56 -12.99
N ALA A 197 3.01 16.17 -11.71
CA ALA A 197 1.88 16.29 -10.79
C ALA A 197 1.91 17.59 -9.96
N THR A 198 3.11 18.22 -9.77
CA THR A 198 3.28 19.33 -8.85
C THR A 198 4.17 20.42 -9.47
N ASN A 199 3.69 21.65 -9.50
CA ASN A 199 4.47 22.83 -9.95
C ASN A 199 5.62 23.15 -8.98
N ALA A 200 6.56 23.96 -9.42
CA ALA A 200 7.72 24.35 -8.60
C ALA A 200 7.32 25.14 -7.32
N ASP A 201 6.18 25.80 -7.32
CA ASP A 201 5.63 26.52 -6.16
C ASP A 201 4.84 25.62 -5.19
N GLY A 202 4.77 24.29 -5.47
CA GLY A 202 4.03 23.33 -4.69
C GLY A 202 2.54 23.23 -5.02
N SER A 203 2.03 24.01 -5.96
CA SER A 203 0.64 23.88 -6.44
C SER A 203 0.47 22.65 -7.33
N VAL A 204 -0.77 22.16 -7.42
CA VAL A 204 -1.11 21.02 -8.29
C VAL A 204 -0.95 21.42 -9.76
N ASN A 205 -0.23 20.61 -10.53
CA ASN A 205 -0.11 20.74 -11.98
C ASN A 205 -1.22 19.96 -12.69
N GLN A 206 -2.44 20.48 -12.67
CA GLN A 206 -3.59 19.77 -13.25
C GLN A 206 -3.42 19.51 -14.75
N ALA A 207 -2.80 20.39 -15.50
CA ALA A 207 -2.56 20.19 -16.94
C ALA A 207 -1.62 19.02 -17.23
N GLY A 208 -0.55 18.90 -16.45
CA GLY A 208 0.35 17.74 -16.53
C GLY A 208 -0.36 16.44 -16.18
N ILE A 209 -1.12 16.45 -15.08
CA ILE A 209 -1.92 15.31 -14.63
C ILE A 209 -2.92 14.86 -15.70
N ASP A 210 -3.66 15.79 -16.29
CA ASP A 210 -4.65 15.46 -17.32
C ASP A 210 -4.01 14.92 -18.59
N THR A 211 -2.85 15.45 -18.98
CA THR A 211 -2.05 14.94 -20.11
C THR A 211 -1.61 13.51 -19.85
N PHE A 212 -1.05 13.24 -18.67
CA PHE A 212 -0.62 11.90 -18.28
C PHE A 212 -1.79 10.92 -18.26
N ALA A 213 -2.88 11.28 -17.56
CA ALA A 213 -4.02 10.39 -17.39
C ALA A 213 -4.71 10.04 -18.72
N ASN A 214 -4.79 11.00 -19.66
CA ASN A 214 -5.30 10.72 -21.01
C ASN A 214 -4.36 9.76 -21.76
N SER A 215 -3.05 10.04 -21.75
CA SER A 215 -2.06 9.20 -22.41
C SER A 215 -2.01 7.78 -21.85
N ALA A 216 -2.20 7.63 -20.52
CA ALA A 216 -2.26 6.32 -19.88
C ALA A 216 -3.47 5.50 -20.36
N VAL A 217 -4.64 6.13 -20.51
CA VAL A 217 -5.82 5.47 -21.09
C VAL A 217 -5.56 5.02 -22.54
N ASP A 218 -5.00 5.91 -23.35
CA ASP A 218 -4.67 5.58 -24.75
C ASP A 218 -3.64 4.45 -24.83
N PHE A 219 -2.65 4.47 -23.94
CA PHE A 219 -1.59 3.46 -23.86
C PHE A 219 -2.15 2.07 -23.52
N ILE A 220 -2.97 1.96 -22.46
CA ILE A 220 -3.54 0.67 -22.07
C ILE A 220 -4.47 0.09 -23.14
N ARG A 221 -5.21 0.94 -23.84
CA ARG A 221 -6.04 0.52 -24.98
C ARG A 221 -5.19 0.04 -26.17
N LYS A 222 -4.13 0.80 -26.50
CA LYS A 222 -3.22 0.47 -27.61
C LYS A 222 -2.54 -0.88 -27.41
N TYR A 223 -2.04 -1.14 -26.20
CA TYR A 223 -1.22 -2.32 -25.91
C TYR A 223 -1.96 -3.42 -25.13
N GLY A 224 -3.28 -3.28 -24.91
CA GLY A 224 -4.12 -4.33 -24.33
C GLY A 224 -3.90 -4.57 -22.83
N PHE A 225 -3.43 -3.59 -22.08
CA PHE A 225 -3.33 -3.68 -20.62
C PHE A 225 -4.69 -3.59 -19.94
N ASN A 226 -4.83 -4.20 -18.76
CA ASN A 226 -6.05 -4.22 -17.97
C ASN A 226 -6.11 -3.06 -16.95
N GLY A 227 -5.06 -2.25 -16.87
CA GLY A 227 -4.99 -1.14 -15.93
C GLY A 227 -3.61 -0.53 -15.85
N VAL A 228 -3.46 0.36 -14.86
CA VAL A 228 -2.24 1.10 -14.57
C VAL A 228 -1.86 0.87 -13.12
N ASP A 229 -0.60 0.56 -12.90
CA ASP A 229 0.04 0.54 -11.58
C ASP A 229 0.94 1.77 -11.46
N ILE A 230 0.88 2.49 -10.33
CA ILE A 230 1.68 3.70 -10.11
C ILE A 230 2.74 3.40 -9.06
N ASP A 231 3.98 3.44 -9.47
CA ASP A 231 5.16 3.25 -8.63
C ASP A 231 5.88 4.60 -8.43
N TYR A 232 5.26 5.46 -7.62
CA TYR A 232 5.74 6.81 -7.34
C TYR A 232 6.55 6.83 -6.02
N GLU A 233 7.88 6.88 -6.13
CA GLU A 233 8.82 6.74 -5.02
C GLU A 233 9.58 8.05 -4.72
N TYR A 234 9.03 9.01 -3.91
CA TYR A 234 7.79 8.94 -3.15
C TYR A 234 7.04 10.27 -3.12
N PRO A 235 5.71 10.31 -3.15
CA PRO A 235 4.92 11.53 -2.97
C PRO A 235 4.81 11.87 -1.48
N THR A 236 5.93 12.17 -0.83
CA THR A 236 6.02 12.42 0.61
C THR A 236 6.54 13.82 0.92
N THR A 237 6.14 14.38 2.06
CA THR A 237 6.68 15.64 2.59
C THR A 237 7.99 15.45 3.36
N MET A 238 8.49 14.21 3.50
CA MET A 238 9.81 13.93 4.08
C MET A 238 10.91 14.51 3.20
N LYS A 239 11.95 15.04 3.82
CA LYS A 239 13.11 15.58 3.12
C LYS A 239 14.03 14.43 2.70
N ASP A 240 14.69 14.59 1.54
CA ASP A 240 15.68 13.65 1.02
C ASP A 240 15.13 12.21 0.95
N ALA A 241 13.86 12.07 0.54
CA ALA A 241 13.19 10.80 0.32
C ALA A 241 13.23 10.39 -1.16
N GLY A 242 13.21 9.08 -1.42
CA GLY A 242 13.33 8.53 -2.77
C GLY A 242 14.75 8.58 -3.32
N ASN A 243 14.88 8.41 -4.63
CA ASN A 243 16.18 8.37 -5.30
C ASN A 243 16.95 9.69 -5.11
N PRO A 244 18.22 9.65 -4.66
CA PRO A 244 19.04 10.84 -4.49
C PRO A 244 19.19 11.72 -5.73
N LEU A 245 19.13 11.14 -6.92
CA LEU A 245 19.16 11.88 -8.19
C LEU A 245 17.95 12.83 -8.34
N ASP A 246 16.86 12.55 -7.64
CA ASP A 246 15.61 13.30 -7.70
C ASP A 246 15.44 14.32 -6.56
N TRP A 247 16.30 14.29 -5.53
CA TRP A 247 16.12 15.12 -4.33
C TRP A 247 15.99 16.61 -4.63
N GLN A 248 16.71 17.11 -5.62
CA GLN A 248 16.60 18.53 -5.99
C GLN A 248 15.18 18.89 -6.42
N VAL A 249 14.56 18.08 -7.27
CA VAL A 249 13.21 18.32 -7.79
C VAL A 249 12.14 18.00 -6.75
N ALA A 250 12.32 16.92 -5.98
CA ALA A 250 11.40 16.46 -4.96
C ALA A 250 11.34 17.42 -3.76
N ASN A 251 12.49 17.78 -3.18
CA ASN A 251 12.56 18.67 -2.02
C ASN A 251 11.96 20.05 -2.29
N ALA A 252 12.18 20.61 -3.48
CA ALA A 252 11.61 21.90 -3.88
C ALA A 252 10.06 21.89 -3.90
N ARG A 253 9.45 20.72 -4.09
CA ARG A 253 8.00 20.52 -4.26
C ARG A 253 7.34 19.81 -3.07
N ARG A 254 8.08 19.38 -2.05
CA ARG A 254 7.59 18.46 -1.01
C ARG A 254 6.33 18.93 -0.30
N ALA A 255 6.10 20.22 -0.17
CA ALA A 255 4.87 20.78 0.42
C ALA A 255 3.60 20.53 -0.40
N GLY A 256 3.74 20.20 -1.68
CA GLY A 256 2.64 19.97 -2.61
C GLY A 256 2.52 18.53 -3.11
N LEU A 257 3.52 17.67 -2.85
CA LEU A 257 3.59 16.34 -3.48
C LEU A 257 2.38 15.47 -3.14
N VAL A 258 1.93 15.45 -1.89
CA VAL A 258 0.76 14.67 -1.47
C VAL A 258 -0.52 15.16 -2.15
N LYS A 259 -0.68 16.47 -2.29
CA LYS A 259 -1.83 17.08 -3.00
C LYS A 259 -1.79 16.78 -4.50
N GLY A 260 -0.61 16.89 -5.13
CA GLY A 260 -0.39 16.50 -6.51
C GLY A 260 -0.71 15.01 -6.74
N TYR A 261 -0.25 14.16 -5.85
CA TYR A 261 -0.53 12.72 -5.88
C TYR A 261 -2.02 12.41 -5.75
N ALA A 262 -2.72 13.06 -4.82
CA ALA A 262 -4.16 12.88 -4.67
C ALA A 262 -4.95 13.33 -5.92
N ALA A 263 -4.55 14.43 -6.54
CA ALA A 263 -5.14 14.92 -7.79
C ALA A 263 -4.86 13.95 -8.95
N LEU A 264 -3.63 13.42 -9.05
CA LEU A 264 -3.25 12.42 -10.04
C LEU A 264 -4.11 11.16 -9.94
N MET A 265 -4.22 10.57 -8.74
CA MET A 265 -4.96 9.33 -8.54
C MET A 265 -6.46 9.51 -8.79
N LYS A 266 -7.02 10.66 -8.41
CA LYS A 266 -8.41 11.02 -8.74
C LYS A 266 -8.61 11.13 -10.26
N SER A 267 -7.76 11.88 -10.97
CA SER A 267 -7.86 12.06 -12.42
C SER A 267 -7.73 10.73 -13.16
N LEU A 268 -6.76 9.89 -12.78
CA LEU A 268 -6.59 8.55 -13.36
C LEU A 268 -7.85 7.71 -13.15
N ARG A 269 -8.39 7.64 -11.91
CA ARG A 269 -9.60 6.86 -11.64
C ARG A 269 -10.78 7.32 -12.49
N GLU A 270 -11.02 8.63 -12.56
CA GLU A 270 -12.12 9.19 -13.33
C GLU A 270 -11.97 8.96 -14.84
N LYS A 271 -10.76 9.04 -15.38
CA LYS A 271 -10.49 8.76 -16.80
C LYS A 271 -10.62 7.26 -17.10
N LEU A 272 -10.09 6.39 -16.24
CA LEU A 272 -10.21 4.94 -16.39
C LEU A 272 -11.67 4.48 -16.28
N ASP A 273 -12.48 5.06 -15.37
CA ASP A 273 -13.90 4.75 -15.25
C ASP A 273 -14.69 5.12 -16.50
N ARG A 274 -14.45 6.32 -17.05
CA ARG A 274 -15.09 6.77 -18.29
C ARG A 274 -14.67 5.91 -19.49
N ALA A 275 -13.40 5.58 -19.58
CA ALA A 275 -12.88 4.68 -20.60
C ALA A 275 -13.51 3.29 -20.46
N GLY A 276 -13.55 2.77 -19.25
CA GLY A 276 -14.12 1.47 -18.96
C GLY A 276 -15.60 1.37 -19.25
N ALA A 277 -16.39 2.42 -18.93
CA ALA A 277 -17.81 2.49 -19.31
C ALA A 277 -18.00 2.45 -20.83
N ALA A 278 -17.13 3.11 -21.60
CA ALA A 278 -17.15 3.06 -23.06
C ALA A 278 -16.75 1.69 -23.63
N ASP A 279 -15.81 1.01 -22.97
CA ASP A 279 -15.24 -0.26 -23.42
C ASP A 279 -15.95 -1.49 -22.83
N GLY A 280 -16.94 -1.29 -21.96
CA GLY A 280 -17.70 -2.35 -21.30
C GLY A 280 -16.88 -3.16 -20.28
N ARG A 281 -15.79 -2.60 -19.73
CA ARG A 281 -14.91 -3.25 -18.76
C ARG A 281 -14.41 -2.28 -17.68
N HIS A 282 -14.14 -2.78 -16.50
CA HIS A 282 -13.46 -2.01 -15.46
C HIS A 282 -11.94 -2.10 -15.65
N TYR A 283 -11.26 -0.95 -15.65
CA TYR A 283 -9.81 -0.87 -15.66
C TYR A 283 -9.27 -0.68 -14.25
N LEU A 284 -8.26 -1.48 -13.90
CA LEU A 284 -7.63 -1.44 -12.58
C LEU A 284 -6.73 -0.21 -12.43
N LEU A 285 -6.73 0.35 -11.23
CA LEU A 285 -5.78 1.37 -10.79
C LEU A 285 -5.17 0.93 -9.47
N THR A 286 -3.86 0.72 -9.46
CA THR A 286 -3.12 0.22 -8.31
C THR A 286 -1.90 1.08 -8.03
N VAL A 287 -1.27 0.87 -6.90
CA VAL A 287 -0.01 1.52 -6.54
C VAL A 287 0.94 0.54 -5.88
N ALA A 288 2.24 0.74 -6.06
CA ALA A 288 3.27 0.26 -5.17
C ALA A 288 3.45 1.30 -4.04
N ALA A 289 3.18 0.91 -2.80
CA ALA A 289 3.17 1.81 -1.66
C ALA A 289 4.32 1.50 -0.70
N PRO A 290 4.95 2.51 -0.07
CA PRO A 290 5.99 2.28 0.91
C PRO A 290 5.45 1.57 2.15
N SER A 291 6.31 0.82 2.82
CA SER A 291 6.00 0.12 4.08
C SER A 291 6.61 0.79 5.31
N SER A 292 7.53 1.72 5.13
CA SER A 292 8.22 2.40 6.24
C SER A 292 7.35 3.47 6.89
N GLY A 293 7.23 3.41 8.22
CA GLY A 293 6.56 4.46 9.01
C GLY A 293 7.22 5.82 8.86
N TYR A 294 8.51 5.88 8.55
CA TYR A 294 9.21 7.12 8.24
C TYR A 294 8.63 7.82 7.00
N LEU A 295 8.51 7.12 5.88
CA LEU A 295 7.96 7.66 4.64
C LEU A 295 6.48 7.98 4.77
N LEU A 296 5.70 7.05 5.35
CA LEU A 296 4.24 7.18 5.52
C LEU A 296 3.87 8.36 6.43
N ARG A 297 4.72 8.75 7.38
CA ARG A 297 4.51 9.96 8.19
C ARG A 297 4.44 11.23 7.34
N GLY A 298 5.19 11.30 6.26
CA GLY A 298 5.16 12.41 5.31
C GLY A 298 4.09 12.29 4.23
N MET A 299 3.37 11.18 4.14
CA MET A 299 2.28 10.95 3.19
C MET A 299 0.90 11.26 3.79
N GLU A 300 0.88 12.03 4.88
CA GLU A 300 -0.33 12.41 5.61
C GLU A 300 -1.11 11.17 6.09
N THR A 301 -2.38 11.02 5.71
CA THR A 301 -3.20 9.84 6.02
C THR A 301 -3.41 8.95 4.78
N PHE A 302 -2.52 8.98 3.82
CA PHE A 302 -2.59 8.21 2.56
C PHE A 302 -3.99 8.27 1.91
N GLN A 303 -4.46 9.48 1.62
CA GLN A 303 -5.86 9.77 1.25
C GLN A 303 -6.26 9.24 -0.13
N VAL A 304 -5.36 8.59 -0.87
CA VAL A 304 -5.62 8.08 -2.23
C VAL A 304 -6.24 6.69 -2.27
N GLN A 305 -6.25 5.94 -1.17
CA GLN A 305 -6.72 4.55 -1.10
C GLN A 305 -8.14 4.34 -1.67
N LYS A 306 -8.99 5.36 -1.60
CA LYS A 306 -10.36 5.30 -2.15
C LYS A 306 -10.39 5.21 -3.68
N TYR A 307 -9.34 5.63 -4.38
CA TYR A 307 -9.27 5.58 -5.84
C TYR A 307 -8.68 4.27 -6.38
N LEU A 308 -8.07 3.45 -5.50
CA LEU A 308 -7.32 2.26 -5.87
C LEU A 308 -8.20 1.02 -5.84
N ASP A 309 -8.05 0.15 -6.80
CA ASP A 309 -8.61 -1.19 -6.75
C ASP A 309 -7.96 -1.99 -5.60
N TYR A 310 -6.65 -1.92 -5.48
CA TYR A 310 -5.88 -2.46 -4.37
C TYR A 310 -4.52 -1.75 -4.25
N VAL A 311 -3.87 -1.93 -3.10
CA VAL A 311 -2.51 -1.48 -2.83
C VAL A 311 -1.56 -2.67 -2.81
N ASN A 312 -0.38 -2.51 -3.42
CA ASN A 312 0.75 -3.42 -3.32
C ASN A 312 1.76 -2.80 -2.35
N ILE A 313 1.88 -3.35 -1.15
CA ILE A 313 2.82 -2.83 -0.17
C ILE A 313 4.22 -3.34 -0.52
N MET A 314 5.17 -2.44 -0.73
CA MET A 314 6.58 -2.78 -0.85
C MET A 314 7.16 -3.13 0.53
N SER A 315 6.69 -4.23 1.11
CA SER A 315 7.11 -4.72 2.43
C SER A 315 8.45 -5.47 2.36
N TYR A 316 9.39 -4.83 1.71
CA TYR A 316 10.79 -5.20 1.58
C TYR A 316 11.65 -3.93 1.56
N ASP A 317 12.95 -4.09 1.42
CA ASP A 317 13.92 -3.01 1.63
C ASP A 317 13.75 -2.34 3.01
N LEU A 318 13.40 -3.15 4.02
CA LEU A 318 13.25 -2.67 5.38
C LEU A 318 14.62 -2.41 6.03
N HIS A 319 15.64 -3.20 5.67
CA HIS A 319 17.05 -3.02 6.04
C HIS A 319 17.96 -3.26 4.83
N GLY A 320 19.03 -2.50 4.76
CA GLY A 320 20.03 -2.59 3.72
C GLY A 320 21.23 -1.66 3.96
N ALA A 321 22.15 -1.63 3.02
CA ALA A 321 23.42 -0.91 3.16
C ALA A 321 23.31 0.63 3.15
N TRP A 322 22.12 1.19 3.13
CA TRP A 322 21.90 2.63 3.34
C TRP A 322 22.08 3.06 4.80
N ASN A 323 22.13 2.11 5.74
CA ASN A 323 22.55 2.39 7.11
C ASN A 323 23.42 1.26 7.68
N GLU A 324 24.03 1.49 8.85
CA GLU A 324 24.95 0.56 9.49
C GLU A 324 24.28 -0.61 10.22
N TYR A 325 22.96 -0.57 10.43
CA TYR A 325 22.24 -1.58 11.20
C TYR A 325 21.88 -2.76 10.31
N VAL A 326 22.30 -3.96 10.71
CA VAL A 326 22.04 -5.18 9.96
C VAL A 326 20.72 -5.79 10.40
N GLY A 327 19.82 -5.98 9.45
CA GLY A 327 18.48 -6.53 9.69
C GLY A 327 17.89 -7.23 8.49
N PRO A 328 16.69 -7.83 8.64
CA PRO A 328 16.01 -8.52 7.55
C PRO A 328 15.53 -7.56 6.47
N ASN A 329 15.67 -7.98 5.20
CA ASN A 329 15.08 -7.27 4.05
C ASN A 329 13.55 -7.14 4.17
N ALA A 330 12.88 -8.18 4.65
CA ALA A 330 11.41 -8.28 4.61
C ALA A 330 10.86 -9.12 5.78
N SER A 331 11.15 -8.72 7.03
CA SER A 331 10.56 -9.40 8.19
C SER A 331 9.03 -9.33 8.16
N LEU A 332 8.36 -10.42 8.56
CA LEU A 332 6.91 -10.42 8.72
C LEU A 332 6.49 -9.63 9.95
N PHE A 333 7.19 -9.85 11.08
CA PHE A 333 6.89 -9.26 12.38
C PHE A 333 8.11 -8.53 12.95
N ASP A 334 7.88 -7.80 14.05
CA ASP A 334 8.90 -7.19 14.89
C ASP A 334 9.27 -8.15 16.04
N ASP A 335 10.54 -8.13 16.48
CA ASP A 335 11.00 -8.85 17.68
C ASP A 335 11.40 -7.90 18.83
N GLY A 336 11.23 -6.59 18.66
CA GLY A 336 11.58 -5.56 19.63
C GLY A 336 13.08 -5.31 19.78
N LYS A 337 13.92 -5.81 18.85
CA LYS A 337 15.39 -5.72 18.93
C LYS A 337 16.01 -4.99 17.74
N ASP A 338 15.21 -4.44 16.84
CA ASP A 338 15.69 -3.70 15.69
C ASP A 338 16.62 -2.56 16.13
N GLY A 339 17.87 -2.63 15.69
CA GLY A 339 18.92 -1.68 16.10
C GLY A 339 18.70 -0.27 15.57
N GLU A 340 18.08 -0.13 14.40
CA GLU A 340 17.74 1.16 13.81
C GLU A 340 16.60 1.84 14.60
N LEU A 341 15.54 1.10 14.89
CA LEU A 341 14.40 1.59 15.68
C LEU A 341 14.82 1.88 17.13
N ALA A 342 15.71 1.08 17.71
CA ALA A 342 16.25 1.33 19.04
C ALA A 342 17.10 2.60 19.07
N ALA A 343 17.94 2.84 18.06
CA ALA A 343 18.74 4.06 17.93
C ALA A 343 17.88 5.32 17.74
N ALA A 344 16.73 5.17 17.08
CA ALA A 344 15.72 6.22 16.93
C ALA A 344 14.80 6.35 18.16
N ASN A 345 15.09 5.62 19.26
CA ASN A 345 14.30 5.58 20.50
C ASN A 345 12.82 5.22 20.29
N VAL A 346 12.49 4.41 19.28
CA VAL A 346 11.11 3.98 19.00
C VAL A 346 10.58 3.12 20.15
N TYR A 347 11.37 2.14 20.60
CA TYR A 347 10.99 1.25 21.70
C TYR A 347 11.02 1.92 23.08
N GLY A 348 11.80 3.01 23.25
CA GLY A 348 11.86 3.76 24.51
C GLY A 348 10.79 4.85 24.63
N SER A 349 10.06 5.17 23.57
CA SER A 349 9.06 6.24 23.55
C SER A 349 7.69 5.68 23.93
N ALA A 350 7.18 6.02 25.14
CA ALA A 350 5.86 5.57 25.60
C ALA A 350 4.73 5.91 24.63
N GLN A 351 4.84 7.05 23.93
CA GLN A 351 3.89 7.49 22.92
C GLN A 351 3.76 6.55 21.72
N TYR A 352 4.78 5.76 21.44
CA TYR A 352 4.76 4.76 20.36
C TYR A 352 4.23 3.40 20.79
N GLY A 353 4.00 3.17 22.08
CA GLY A 353 3.46 1.91 22.62
C GLY A 353 4.34 0.70 22.32
N ASN A 354 5.65 0.91 22.17
CA ASN A 354 6.65 -0.09 21.76
C ASN A 354 6.38 -0.71 20.38
N ILE A 355 5.73 0.01 19.47
CA ILE A 355 5.40 -0.46 18.12
C ILE A 355 6.57 -0.19 17.18
N GLY A 356 7.26 -1.25 16.75
CA GLY A 356 8.24 -1.20 15.66
C GLY A 356 7.55 -1.20 14.30
N TYR A 357 7.98 -0.31 13.40
CA TYR A 357 7.32 -0.06 12.12
C TYR A 357 8.13 -0.51 10.88
N LEU A 358 9.20 -1.28 11.07
CA LEU A 358 9.98 -1.85 9.97
C LEU A 358 9.68 -3.35 9.81
N ASN A 359 8.40 -3.66 9.53
CA ASN A 359 7.94 -5.02 9.27
C ASN A 359 6.64 -5.03 8.45
N THR A 360 6.37 -6.15 7.82
CA THR A 360 5.22 -6.34 6.92
C THR A 360 3.87 -6.23 7.65
N ASP A 361 3.76 -6.78 8.86
CA ASP A 361 2.53 -6.78 9.67
C ASP A 361 2.13 -5.35 10.06
N TRP A 362 3.10 -4.51 10.44
CA TRP A 362 2.83 -3.11 10.73
C TRP A 362 2.28 -2.37 9.49
N ALA A 363 2.92 -2.56 8.34
CA ALA A 363 2.50 -1.92 7.11
C ALA A 363 1.09 -2.40 6.69
N TYR A 364 0.79 -3.69 6.84
CA TYR A 364 -0.56 -4.20 6.61
C TYR A 364 -1.59 -3.49 7.51
N HIS A 365 -1.34 -3.39 8.82
CA HIS A 365 -2.27 -2.74 9.75
C HIS A 365 -2.43 -1.24 9.49
N TYR A 366 -1.39 -0.58 8.94
CA TYR A 366 -1.51 0.79 8.47
C TYR A 366 -2.60 0.92 7.37
N PHE A 367 -2.51 0.14 6.31
CA PHE A 367 -3.49 0.20 5.21
C PHE A 367 -4.85 -0.38 5.62
N ARG A 368 -4.86 -1.39 6.48
CA ARG A 368 -6.09 -1.98 7.01
C ARG A 368 -6.96 -0.97 7.76
N GLY A 369 -6.36 0.05 8.33
CA GLY A 369 -7.07 1.16 8.97
C GLY A 369 -8.08 1.88 8.07
N SER A 370 -7.95 1.78 6.74
CA SER A 370 -8.80 2.48 5.77
C SER A 370 -9.39 1.60 4.65
N MET A 371 -8.89 0.37 4.50
CA MET A 371 -9.22 -0.51 3.38
C MET A 371 -9.71 -1.89 3.86
N PRO A 372 -10.58 -2.57 3.10
CA PRO A 372 -10.77 -4.02 3.27
C PRO A 372 -9.45 -4.76 3.13
N SER A 373 -9.22 -5.80 3.93
CA SER A 373 -8.02 -6.64 3.83
C SER A 373 -7.81 -7.21 2.42
N GLY A 374 -8.89 -7.52 1.72
CA GLY A 374 -8.84 -8.01 0.35
C GLY A 374 -8.38 -7.00 -0.71
N ARG A 375 -8.29 -5.73 -0.38
CA ARG A 375 -7.72 -4.67 -1.25
C ARG A 375 -6.27 -4.34 -0.89
N ILE A 376 -5.61 -5.19 -0.11
CA ILE A 376 -4.22 -5.06 0.31
C ILE A 376 -3.46 -6.30 -0.15
N ASN A 377 -2.27 -6.13 -0.71
CA ASN A 377 -1.33 -7.21 -1.02
C ASN A 377 -0.01 -6.91 -0.33
N ILE A 378 0.62 -7.92 0.28
CA ILE A 378 1.95 -7.77 0.87
C ILE A 378 3.04 -8.06 -0.16
N GLY A 379 4.17 -7.37 -0.05
CA GLY A 379 5.32 -7.54 -0.93
C GLY A 379 6.24 -8.66 -0.49
N LEU A 380 6.79 -9.37 -1.46
CA LEU A 380 7.78 -10.41 -1.30
C LEU A 380 9.00 -10.11 -2.20
N PRO A 381 10.21 -9.97 -1.63
CA PRO A 381 11.41 -9.78 -2.44
C PRO A 381 11.95 -11.13 -2.90
N TYR A 382 12.12 -11.30 -4.22
CA TYR A 382 12.88 -12.43 -4.74
C TYR A 382 14.35 -12.06 -4.97
N TYR A 383 14.88 -11.25 -4.05
CA TYR A 383 16.27 -10.82 -4.02
C TYR A 383 16.74 -10.60 -2.58
N THR A 384 18.06 -10.65 -2.39
CA THR A 384 18.70 -10.42 -1.09
C THR A 384 19.05 -8.95 -0.90
N ARG A 385 19.18 -8.54 0.37
CA ARG A 385 19.96 -7.37 0.81
C ARG A 385 21.01 -7.83 1.79
N GLY A 386 22.18 -7.21 1.79
CA GLY A 386 23.23 -7.71 2.64
C GLY A 386 24.37 -6.76 2.95
N HIS A 387 25.09 -7.11 4.01
CA HIS A 387 26.24 -6.39 4.53
C HIS A 387 27.46 -7.32 4.62
N LYS A 388 28.64 -6.75 4.51
CA LYS A 388 29.94 -7.39 4.82
C LYS A 388 30.56 -6.77 6.07
N ASN A 389 31.64 -7.38 6.57
CA ASN A 389 32.36 -6.91 7.77
C ASN A 389 31.45 -6.73 9.00
N VAL A 390 30.38 -7.50 9.09
CA VAL A 390 29.40 -7.40 10.18
C VAL A 390 30.03 -7.70 11.52
N GLN A 391 29.79 -6.83 12.49
CA GLN A 391 30.25 -6.96 13.87
C GLN A 391 29.09 -7.18 14.81
N GLY A 392 29.23 -8.16 15.72
CA GLY A 392 28.19 -8.47 16.72
C GLY A 392 26.94 -9.11 16.11
N GLY A 393 25.84 -9.06 16.87
CA GLY A 393 24.60 -9.74 16.54
C GLY A 393 24.67 -11.27 16.72
N THR A 394 23.57 -11.94 16.39
CA THR A 394 23.48 -13.40 16.37
C THR A 394 23.63 -13.90 14.94
N ASP A 395 24.77 -14.50 14.59
CA ASP A 395 25.08 -14.84 13.19
C ASP A 395 24.84 -13.63 12.24
N GLY A 396 25.27 -12.44 12.69
CA GLY A 396 25.13 -11.18 11.97
C GLY A 396 23.80 -10.46 12.15
N LEU A 397 22.71 -11.14 12.48
CA LEU A 397 21.41 -10.51 12.70
C LEU A 397 21.47 -9.55 13.90
N TRP A 398 20.98 -8.32 13.69
CA TRP A 398 21.05 -7.18 14.63
C TRP A 398 22.49 -6.75 14.99
N GLY A 399 23.45 -7.11 14.13
CA GLY A 399 24.81 -6.58 14.18
C GLY A 399 24.92 -5.20 13.54
N LYS A 400 26.17 -4.74 13.38
CA LYS A 400 26.51 -3.48 12.71
C LYS A 400 27.58 -3.68 11.67
N ALA A 401 27.46 -2.94 10.58
CA ALA A 401 28.45 -2.89 9.51
C ALA A 401 28.52 -1.47 8.96
N ALA A 402 29.39 -0.64 9.51
CA ALA A 402 29.57 0.74 9.04
C ALA A 402 30.59 0.78 7.89
N ALA A 403 30.25 1.42 6.78
CA ALA A 403 31.19 1.68 5.70
C ALA A 403 32.15 2.81 6.05
N THR A 404 33.34 2.77 5.46
CA THR A 404 34.32 3.87 5.57
C THR A 404 33.95 5.08 4.71
N SER A 405 33.21 4.83 3.62
CA SER A 405 32.65 5.84 2.72
C SER A 405 31.40 5.30 2.06
N CYS A 406 30.46 6.18 1.76
CA CYS A 406 29.24 5.81 1.04
C CYS A 406 29.45 5.81 -0.48
N PRO A 407 28.66 5.04 -1.26
CA PRO A 407 28.71 5.06 -2.71
C PRO A 407 28.49 6.47 -3.27
N ALA A 408 29.15 6.79 -4.36
CA ALA A 408 29.00 8.08 -5.02
C ALA A 408 27.54 8.27 -5.51
N GLY A 409 26.99 9.46 -5.27
CA GLY A 409 25.60 9.77 -5.63
C GLY A 409 24.53 9.20 -4.71
N ALA A 410 24.90 8.44 -3.66
CA ALA A 410 23.94 7.91 -2.70
C ALA A 410 23.29 8.96 -1.79
N GLY A 411 23.78 10.21 -1.81
CA GLY A 411 23.26 11.29 -0.96
C GLY A 411 23.48 11.11 0.54
N LEU A 412 24.17 10.04 0.95
CA LEU A 412 24.39 9.66 2.35
C LEU A 412 25.79 10.07 2.82
N THR A 413 25.87 10.55 4.06
CA THR A 413 27.15 10.83 4.74
C THR A 413 27.59 9.66 5.64
N LYS A 414 26.68 8.80 6.01
CA LYS A 414 26.91 7.55 6.74
C LYS A 414 26.06 6.46 6.11
N CYS A 415 26.61 5.29 5.96
CA CYS A 415 25.94 4.13 5.35
C CYS A 415 26.52 2.83 5.90
N GLY A 416 25.87 1.75 5.61
CA GLY A 416 26.33 0.39 5.88
C GLY A 416 27.41 -0.06 4.89
N ASP A 417 28.23 -1.01 5.33
CA ASP A 417 29.20 -1.69 4.49
C ASP A 417 28.54 -2.84 3.74
N GLY A 418 27.94 -2.52 2.59
CA GLY A 418 27.19 -3.47 1.76
C GLY A 418 28.08 -4.57 1.20
N ALA A 419 27.52 -5.76 1.05
CA ALA A 419 28.20 -6.88 0.41
C ALA A 419 28.42 -6.58 -1.08
N VAL A 420 29.52 -7.14 -1.63
CA VAL A 420 30.02 -6.86 -2.98
C VAL A 420 30.45 -8.13 -3.69
N GLY A 421 30.67 -8.03 -5.00
CA GLY A 421 31.19 -9.10 -5.82
C GLY A 421 30.20 -10.26 -5.91
N ILE A 422 30.66 -11.51 -5.64
CA ILE A 422 29.82 -12.72 -5.68
C ILE A 422 28.63 -12.67 -4.72
N ASP A 423 28.65 -11.79 -3.73
CA ASP A 423 27.55 -11.56 -2.79
C ASP A 423 26.61 -10.43 -3.23
N ASN A 424 26.77 -9.92 -4.45
CA ASN A 424 26.04 -8.74 -4.97
C ASN A 424 25.83 -8.84 -6.50
N LEU A 425 25.33 -9.98 -6.96
CA LEU A 425 25.26 -10.31 -8.38
C LEU A 425 24.38 -9.35 -9.18
N TRP A 426 23.27 -8.87 -8.58
CA TRP A 426 22.32 -7.91 -9.16
C TRP A 426 22.55 -6.51 -8.61
N HIS A 427 23.77 -6.01 -8.75
CA HIS A 427 24.10 -4.68 -8.27
C HIS A 427 23.78 -3.58 -9.31
N ASP A 428 23.43 -2.43 -8.78
CA ASP A 428 23.43 -1.18 -9.54
C ASP A 428 24.86 -0.60 -9.58
N LYS A 429 25.02 0.46 -10.36
CA LYS A 429 26.25 1.25 -10.39
C LYS A 429 26.01 2.58 -9.68
N ASP A 430 27.05 3.03 -8.97
CA ASP A 430 27.09 4.39 -8.45
C ASP A 430 27.33 5.44 -9.56
N THR A 431 27.29 6.73 -9.25
CA THR A 431 27.49 7.80 -10.24
C THR A 431 28.89 7.84 -10.85
N ASN A 432 29.86 7.09 -10.31
CA ASN A 432 31.19 6.89 -10.88
C ASN A 432 31.26 5.61 -11.74
N GLY A 433 30.16 4.90 -11.90
CA GLY A 433 30.10 3.65 -12.65
C GLY A 433 30.69 2.45 -11.91
N GLN A 434 30.96 2.58 -10.58
CA GLN A 434 31.43 1.50 -9.75
C GLN A 434 30.26 0.66 -9.22
N GLU A 435 30.53 -0.58 -8.82
CA GLU A 435 29.56 -1.44 -8.17
C GLU A 435 28.99 -0.75 -6.92
N SER A 436 27.66 -0.64 -6.84
CA SER A 436 26.97 -0.17 -5.64
C SER A 436 26.82 -1.30 -4.63
N PRO A 437 27.46 -1.23 -3.46
CA PRO A 437 27.44 -2.30 -2.46
C PRO A 437 26.03 -2.40 -1.83
N ALA A 438 25.32 -3.50 -2.10
CA ALA A 438 23.94 -3.70 -1.62
C ALA A 438 23.65 -5.12 -1.15
N GLY A 439 24.53 -6.08 -1.45
CA GLY A 439 24.24 -7.50 -1.21
C GLY A 439 23.02 -7.99 -1.96
N SER A 440 22.75 -7.44 -3.15
CA SER A 440 21.58 -7.76 -3.96
C SER A 440 21.88 -8.96 -4.86
N ASN A 441 21.17 -10.06 -4.60
CA ASN A 441 21.27 -11.29 -5.39
C ASN A 441 19.88 -11.83 -5.67
N PRO A 442 19.61 -12.42 -6.85
CA PRO A 442 18.38 -13.18 -7.04
C PRO A 442 18.37 -14.43 -6.13
N MET A 443 17.19 -14.92 -5.78
CA MET A 443 17.08 -16.08 -4.88
C MET A 443 17.72 -17.34 -5.46
N TRP A 444 17.71 -17.54 -6.78
CA TRP A 444 18.42 -18.68 -7.39
C TRP A 444 19.94 -18.63 -7.15
N HIS A 445 20.54 -17.43 -7.10
CA HIS A 445 21.96 -17.29 -6.76
C HIS A 445 22.18 -17.48 -5.25
N ALA A 446 21.32 -16.92 -4.40
CA ALA A 446 21.38 -17.12 -2.96
C ALA A 446 21.28 -18.61 -2.60
N LYS A 447 20.43 -19.38 -3.27
CA LYS A 447 20.33 -20.85 -3.09
C LYS A 447 21.62 -21.55 -3.53
N ASN A 448 22.26 -21.14 -4.60
CA ASN A 448 23.55 -21.68 -5.00
C ASN A 448 24.64 -21.38 -3.96
N LEU A 449 24.71 -20.16 -3.44
CA LEU A 449 25.63 -19.81 -2.34
C LEU A 449 25.39 -20.69 -1.10
N GLU A 450 24.13 -20.91 -0.70
CA GLU A 450 23.73 -21.79 0.40
C GLU A 450 24.27 -23.21 0.22
N LYS A 451 24.25 -23.73 -1.01
CA LYS A 451 24.70 -25.09 -1.35
C LYS A 451 26.19 -25.18 -1.69
N GLY A 452 26.92 -24.07 -1.64
CA GLY A 452 28.34 -24.03 -1.98
C GLY A 452 28.59 -24.21 -3.49
N ILE A 453 27.62 -23.83 -4.33
CA ILE A 453 27.69 -23.95 -5.79
C ILE A 453 28.10 -22.62 -6.40
N VAL A 454 29.09 -22.65 -7.27
CA VAL A 454 29.38 -21.57 -8.21
C VAL A 454 28.71 -21.94 -9.53
N GLY A 455 27.63 -21.24 -9.89
CA GLY A 455 26.90 -21.54 -11.10
C GLY A 455 27.66 -21.14 -12.37
N ASP A 456 27.36 -21.77 -13.50
CA ASP A 456 27.99 -21.50 -14.81
C ASP A 456 27.73 -20.06 -15.32
N TYR A 457 26.66 -19.43 -14.83
CA TYR A 457 26.27 -18.06 -15.17
C TYR A 457 27.20 -16.97 -14.63
N VAL A 458 28.05 -17.24 -13.63
CA VAL A 458 28.90 -16.21 -13.02
C VAL A 458 29.82 -15.51 -14.03
N THR A 459 30.26 -16.20 -15.07
CA THR A 459 31.05 -15.61 -16.13
C THR A 459 30.32 -14.53 -16.92
N GLN A 460 29.00 -14.65 -17.04
CA GLN A 460 28.13 -13.68 -17.70
C GLN A 460 27.93 -12.39 -16.87
N TYR A 461 28.25 -12.47 -15.59
CA TYR A 461 28.30 -11.32 -14.66
C TYR A 461 29.75 -10.81 -14.44
N GLY A 462 30.70 -11.23 -15.30
CA GLY A 462 32.06 -10.73 -15.29
C GLY A 462 33.03 -11.43 -14.32
N PHE A 463 32.61 -12.52 -13.67
CA PHE A 463 33.52 -13.30 -12.81
C PHE A 463 34.34 -14.28 -13.62
N PRO A 464 35.59 -14.54 -13.22
CA PRO A 464 36.40 -15.59 -13.86
C PRO A 464 35.75 -16.97 -13.77
N ALA A 465 35.98 -17.81 -14.80
CA ALA A 465 35.43 -19.17 -14.85
C ALA A 465 35.92 -20.10 -13.72
N ASN A 466 37.06 -19.77 -13.10
CA ASN A 466 37.61 -20.49 -11.96
C ASN A 466 37.29 -19.85 -10.61
N THR A 467 36.24 -19.03 -10.55
CA THR A 467 35.76 -18.43 -9.29
C THR A 467 35.43 -19.52 -8.28
N THR A 468 35.88 -19.32 -7.06
CA THR A 468 35.59 -20.21 -5.92
C THR A 468 34.95 -19.41 -4.77
N LEU A 469 34.13 -20.07 -3.97
CA LEU A 469 33.55 -19.45 -2.78
C LEU A 469 34.53 -19.45 -1.63
N THR A 470 34.57 -18.38 -0.86
CA THR A 470 35.29 -18.28 0.40
C THR A 470 34.33 -18.54 1.55
N GLY A 471 34.64 -19.52 2.42
CA GLY A 471 33.78 -19.90 3.53
C GLY A 471 32.47 -20.60 3.08
N THR A 472 31.58 -20.77 4.01
CA THR A 472 30.27 -21.40 3.81
C THR A 472 29.13 -20.43 4.15
N TYR A 473 28.06 -20.49 3.40
CA TYR A 473 26.86 -19.67 3.63
C TYR A 473 25.82 -20.51 4.38
N ALA A 474 25.85 -20.42 5.71
CA ALA A 474 24.95 -21.17 6.57
C ALA A 474 23.57 -20.48 6.60
N ARG A 475 22.52 -21.20 6.18
CA ARG A 475 21.16 -20.73 6.36
C ARG A 475 20.81 -20.61 7.83
N LYS A 476 20.25 -19.48 8.22
CA LYS A 476 19.71 -19.16 9.54
C LYS A 476 18.25 -18.76 9.40
N TYR A 477 17.50 -18.79 10.50
CA TYR A 477 16.09 -18.43 10.52
C TYR A 477 15.67 -17.93 11.90
N ASP A 478 14.98 -16.81 11.97
CA ASP A 478 14.31 -16.34 13.17
C ASP A 478 12.79 -16.55 13.03
N SER A 479 12.21 -17.32 13.93
CA SER A 479 10.79 -17.68 13.89
C SER A 479 9.86 -16.55 14.36
N THR A 480 10.35 -15.60 15.14
CA THR A 480 9.57 -14.42 15.56
C THR A 480 9.45 -13.44 14.40
N LEU A 481 10.57 -13.16 13.74
CA LEU A 481 10.63 -12.28 12.58
C LEU A 481 10.02 -12.92 11.31
N VAL A 482 9.98 -14.28 11.25
CA VAL A 482 9.72 -15.04 10.03
C VAL A 482 10.67 -14.62 8.91
N ALA A 483 11.96 -14.62 9.23
CA ALA A 483 13.00 -14.13 8.35
C ALA A 483 14.19 -15.10 8.25
N PRO A 484 14.50 -15.63 7.06
CA PRO A 484 15.73 -16.38 6.78
C PRO A 484 16.86 -15.44 6.36
N TRP A 485 18.11 -15.88 6.62
CA TRP A 485 19.30 -15.24 6.06
C TRP A 485 20.42 -16.23 5.89
N LEU A 486 21.39 -15.89 5.07
CA LEU A 486 22.64 -16.59 4.91
C LEU A 486 23.72 -15.85 5.71
N TRP A 487 24.44 -16.61 6.54
CA TRP A 487 25.59 -16.11 7.28
C TRP A 487 26.89 -16.78 6.83
N ASN A 488 27.84 -15.97 6.38
CA ASN A 488 29.18 -16.43 6.09
C ASN A 488 30.14 -15.90 7.19
N ALA A 489 30.47 -16.77 8.15
CA ALA A 489 31.25 -16.39 9.32
C ALA A 489 32.70 -15.99 8.97
N GLN A 490 33.30 -16.58 7.92
CA GLN A 490 34.66 -16.27 7.49
C GLN A 490 34.74 -14.89 6.85
N LYS A 491 33.80 -14.54 6.01
CA LYS A 491 33.68 -13.24 5.34
C LYS A 491 32.97 -12.18 6.19
N LYS A 492 32.32 -12.61 7.28
CA LYS A 492 31.37 -11.78 8.05
C LYS A 492 30.32 -11.13 7.15
N VAL A 493 29.75 -11.93 6.24
CA VAL A 493 28.69 -11.50 5.31
C VAL A 493 27.35 -12.00 5.80
N PHE A 494 26.39 -11.09 5.85
CA PHE A 494 24.97 -11.31 6.11
C PHE A 494 24.21 -11.04 4.82
N LEU A 495 23.40 -11.99 4.35
CA LEU A 495 22.49 -11.82 3.21
C LEU A 495 21.08 -12.20 3.66
N SER A 496 20.19 -11.22 3.83
CA SER A 496 18.77 -11.49 4.07
C SER A 496 18.13 -12.11 2.85
N THR A 497 17.35 -13.17 3.02
CA THR A 497 16.74 -13.93 1.92
C THR A 497 15.24 -14.16 2.15
N GLU A 498 14.58 -14.77 1.17
CA GLU A 498 13.34 -15.52 1.31
C GLU A 498 13.59 -16.98 0.93
N ASP A 499 12.81 -17.88 1.50
CA ASP A 499 12.83 -19.30 1.16
C ASP A 499 11.46 -19.94 1.33
N GLU A 500 11.37 -21.23 1.11
CA GLU A 500 10.11 -21.96 1.17
C GLU A 500 9.44 -21.85 2.56
N GLN A 501 10.22 -21.77 3.64
CA GLN A 501 9.68 -21.67 5.00
C GLN A 501 9.08 -20.30 5.26
N SER A 502 9.79 -19.22 4.92
CA SER A 502 9.30 -17.85 5.13
C SER A 502 8.12 -17.53 4.22
N VAL A 503 8.18 -17.93 2.93
CA VAL A 503 7.10 -17.70 1.97
C VAL A 503 5.85 -18.48 2.36
N ALA A 504 5.99 -19.73 2.84
CA ALA A 504 4.87 -20.51 3.35
C ALA A 504 4.18 -19.81 4.54
N ALA A 505 4.96 -19.34 5.52
CA ALA A 505 4.42 -18.62 6.67
C ALA A 505 3.75 -17.30 6.31
N LYS A 506 4.33 -16.55 5.36
CA LYS A 506 3.74 -15.31 4.83
C LYS A 506 2.46 -15.59 4.03
N ALA A 507 2.41 -16.69 3.28
CA ALA A 507 1.19 -17.12 2.59
C ALA A 507 0.08 -17.50 3.59
N ASP A 508 0.42 -18.22 4.66
CA ASP A 508 -0.52 -18.53 5.74
C ASP A 508 -1.04 -17.27 6.42
N TYR A 509 -0.16 -16.29 6.70
CA TYR A 509 -0.55 -14.98 7.22
C TYR A 509 -1.55 -14.26 6.29
N VAL A 510 -1.33 -14.29 4.97
CA VAL A 510 -2.25 -13.73 3.96
C VAL A 510 -3.63 -14.40 4.04
N VAL A 511 -3.66 -15.71 4.18
CA VAL A 511 -4.91 -16.47 4.29
C VAL A 511 -5.63 -16.16 5.59
N ASP A 512 -4.93 -16.21 6.73
CA ASP A 512 -5.50 -16.05 8.07
C ASP A 512 -6.06 -14.63 8.31
N ARG A 513 -5.42 -13.61 7.72
CA ARG A 513 -5.87 -12.21 7.81
C ARG A 513 -6.87 -11.82 6.72
N GLY A 514 -7.22 -12.72 5.81
CA GLY A 514 -8.10 -12.42 4.69
C GLY A 514 -7.53 -11.36 3.74
N ILE A 515 -6.21 -11.25 3.64
CA ILE A 515 -5.50 -10.31 2.76
C ILE A 515 -5.73 -10.71 1.30
N GLY A 516 -5.73 -9.74 0.39
CA GLY A 516 -6.02 -9.93 -1.03
C GLY A 516 -5.02 -10.81 -1.76
N GLY A 517 -3.77 -10.82 -1.33
CA GLY A 517 -2.72 -11.63 -1.93
C GLY A 517 -1.31 -11.13 -1.66
N THR A 518 -0.43 -11.46 -2.58
CA THR A 518 1.00 -11.10 -2.55
C THR A 518 1.40 -10.37 -3.82
N MET A 519 2.43 -9.54 -3.72
CA MET A 519 3.11 -8.91 -4.85
C MET A 519 4.61 -9.26 -4.78
N ILE A 520 5.19 -9.62 -5.90
CA ILE A 520 6.55 -10.15 -6.02
C ILE A 520 7.42 -9.16 -6.78
N TRP A 521 8.51 -8.71 -6.17
CA TRP A 521 9.61 -8.01 -6.83
C TRP A 521 10.85 -8.88 -6.87
N GLU A 522 11.29 -9.39 -7.98
CA GLU A 522 10.72 -9.54 -9.32
C GLU A 522 10.65 -11.03 -9.69
N LEU A 523 9.79 -11.40 -10.61
CA LEU A 523 9.59 -12.81 -11.00
C LEU A 523 10.89 -13.53 -11.39
N ALA A 524 11.80 -12.85 -12.08
CA ALA A 524 13.10 -13.39 -12.51
C ALA A 524 14.01 -13.80 -11.32
N GLY A 525 13.67 -13.44 -10.09
CA GLY A 525 14.44 -13.81 -8.91
C GLY A 525 14.10 -15.17 -8.33
N ASP A 526 12.93 -15.77 -8.65
CA ASP A 526 12.53 -17.10 -8.18
C ASP A 526 13.43 -18.20 -8.75
N TYR A 527 13.44 -19.35 -8.15
CA TYR A 527 14.36 -20.43 -8.47
C TYR A 527 13.72 -21.75 -8.84
N GLY A 528 14.46 -22.52 -9.62
CA GLY A 528 14.23 -23.92 -9.89
C GLY A 528 15.56 -24.69 -9.94
N TRP A 529 15.54 -25.97 -9.59
CA TRP A 529 16.72 -26.81 -9.66
C TRP A 529 16.93 -27.37 -11.09
N ASN A 530 18.05 -27.04 -11.71
CA ASN A 530 18.48 -27.62 -12.97
C ASN A 530 19.38 -28.83 -12.72
N ALA A 531 18.81 -30.05 -12.79
CA ALA A 531 19.54 -31.29 -12.54
C ALA A 531 20.65 -31.58 -13.56
N ALA A 532 20.50 -31.11 -14.80
CA ALA A 532 21.49 -31.30 -15.86
C ALA A 532 22.75 -30.50 -15.61
N LYS A 533 22.61 -29.32 -15.01
CA LYS A 533 23.72 -28.44 -14.66
C LYS A 533 24.17 -28.55 -13.20
N GLY A 534 23.37 -29.17 -12.34
CA GLY A 534 23.65 -29.28 -10.91
C GLY A 534 23.64 -27.93 -10.18
N GLN A 535 22.76 -27.02 -10.56
CA GLN A 535 22.65 -25.67 -10.00
C GLN A 535 21.21 -25.19 -9.96
N TYR A 536 20.94 -24.16 -9.14
CA TYR A 536 19.69 -23.40 -9.20
C TYR A 536 19.78 -22.34 -10.29
N GLU A 537 18.67 -22.16 -11.00
CA GLU A 537 18.47 -21.15 -12.05
C GLU A 537 17.11 -20.47 -11.83
N MET A 538 16.76 -19.50 -12.66
CA MET A 538 15.43 -18.90 -12.70
C MET A 538 14.37 -19.99 -12.80
N GLY A 539 13.33 -19.89 -11.98
CA GLY A 539 12.26 -20.87 -11.88
C GLY A 539 11.02 -20.29 -11.22
N ASP A 540 10.22 -21.13 -10.58
CA ASP A 540 8.94 -20.74 -9.99
C ASP A 540 8.61 -21.46 -8.68
N THR A 541 9.62 -21.91 -7.94
CA THR A 541 9.43 -22.69 -6.71
C THR A 541 8.63 -21.94 -5.64
N LEU A 542 8.99 -20.69 -5.36
CA LEU A 542 8.30 -19.88 -4.36
C LEU A 542 6.90 -19.44 -4.83
N THR A 543 6.78 -19.10 -6.11
CA THR A 543 5.50 -18.73 -6.74
C THR A 543 4.54 -19.91 -6.74
N SER A 544 5.02 -21.12 -7.05
CA SER A 544 4.26 -22.35 -7.00
C SER A 544 3.76 -22.67 -5.59
N LEU A 545 4.62 -22.49 -4.60
CA LEU A 545 4.27 -22.70 -3.18
C LEU A 545 3.12 -21.79 -2.74
N MET A 546 3.17 -20.49 -3.11
CA MET A 546 2.09 -19.55 -2.81
C MET A 546 0.80 -19.92 -3.50
N TYR A 547 0.85 -20.25 -4.78
CA TYR A 547 -0.31 -20.70 -5.53
C TYR A 547 -0.96 -21.94 -4.86
N ASP A 548 -0.16 -22.93 -4.47
CA ASP A 548 -0.67 -24.14 -3.81
C ASP A 548 -1.36 -23.83 -2.48
N LYS A 549 -0.86 -22.85 -1.73
CA LYS A 549 -1.51 -22.38 -0.51
C LYS A 549 -2.80 -21.60 -0.77
N PHE A 550 -2.82 -20.80 -1.82
CA PHE A 550 -3.91 -19.87 -2.11
C PHE A 550 -5.09 -20.53 -2.83
N LYS A 551 -4.87 -21.55 -3.68
CA LYS A 551 -5.93 -22.19 -4.48
C LYS A 551 -7.03 -22.82 -3.64
N ALA A 552 -6.71 -23.28 -2.42
CA ALA A 552 -7.66 -23.90 -1.50
C ALA A 552 -8.09 -22.97 -0.35
N ALA A 553 -7.65 -21.69 -0.36
CA ALA A 553 -7.97 -20.76 0.71
C ALA A 553 -9.43 -20.32 0.68
N THR A 554 -9.94 -19.88 1.83
CA THR A 554 -11.23 -19.19 1.91
C THR A 554 -11.17 -17.86 1.17
N PRO A 555 -12.29 -17.34 0.62
CA PRO A 555 -12.30 -16.03 -0.02
C PRO A 555 -11.77 -14.91 0.90
N TYR A 556 -11.09 -13.94 0.33
CA TYR A 556 -10.51 -12.84 1.09
C TYR A 556 -11.54 -11.86 1.67
N GLY A 557 -11.13 -11.04 2.64
CA GLY A 557 -11.99 -10.09 3.35
C GLY A 557 -12.42 -8.91 2.47
N ALA A 558 -13.71 -8.80 2.19
CA ALA A 558 -14.25 -7.80 1.27
C ALA A 558 -14.81 -6.55 1.96
N LYS A 559 -14.83 -6.49 3.31
CA LYS A 559 -15.43 -5.38 4.07
C LYS A 559 -14.38 -4.53 4.77
N LYS A 560 -14.61 -3.21 4.77
CA LYS A 560 -13.77 -2.25 5.51
C LYS A 560 -13.91 -2.46 7.02
N SER A 561 -15.12 -2.53 7.52
CA SER A 561 -15.40 -2.66 8.94
C SER A 561 -15.50 -4.12 9.39
N ASN A 562 -14.96 -4.41 10.58
CA ASN A 562 -15.18 -5.67 11.28
C ASN A 562 -16.56 -5.73 11.98
N LYS A 563 -17.30 -4.62 12.00
CA LYS A 563 -18.62 -4.49 12.64
C LYS A 563 -19.66 -4.08 11.60
N ALA A 564 -20.92 -4.42 11.83
CA ALA A 564 -22.02 -3.93 11.02
C ALA A 564 -22.12 -2.40 11.15
N LEU A 565 -22.11 -1.71 10.03
CA LEU A 565 -22.34 -0.27 9.96
C LEU A 565 -23.80 0.03 9.58
N PRO A 566 -24.34 1.22 9.91
CA PRO A 566 -25.66 1.64 9.42
C PRO A 566 -25.72 1.59 7.89
N THR A 567 -26.87 1.14 7.35
CA THR A 567 -27.12 1.12 5.91
C THR A 567 -27.60 2.48 5.38
N GLN A 568 -28.05 3.36 6.26
CA GLN A 568 -28.36 4.75 5.94
C GLN A 568 -27.13 5.62 6.20
N ALA A 569 -26.77 6.46 5.22
CA ALA A 569 -25.65 7.37 5.31
C ALA A 569 -26.14 8.81 5.16
N VAL A 570 -25.52 9.74 5.85
CA VAL A 570 -25.78 11.18 5.70
C VAL A 570 -24.63 11.88 5.02
N ASN A 571 -24.94 12.97 4.31
CA ASN A 571 -23.94 13.76 3.62
C ASN A 571 -23.23 14.72 4.59
N VAL A 572 -22.33 14.17 5.39
CA VAL A 572 -21.40 14.92 6.24
C VAL A 572 -20.01 14.68 5.72
N GLY A 573 -19.30 15.76 5.38
CA GLY A 573 -17.92 15.71 4.89
C GLY A 573 -16.94 15.62 6.04
N VAL A 574 -15.88 14.84 5.87
CA VAL A 574 -14.72 14.79 6.77
C VAL A 574 -13.46 14.90 5.93
N GLU A 575 -12.61 15.86 6.28
CA GLU A 575 -11.33 16.09 5.63
C GLU A 575 -10.22 16.18 6.68
N PHE A 576 -9.05 15.63 6.36
CA PHE A 576 -7.83 15.81 7.15
C PHE A 576 -6.95 16.84 6.47
N THR A 577 -6.65 17.91 7.18
CA THR A 577 -5.95 19.09 6.63
C THR A 577 -4.86 19.58 7.58
N GLU A 578 -4.08 20.56 7.13
CA GLU A 578 -3.06 21.23 7.93
C GLU A 578 -1.97 20.32 8.51
N PHE A 579 -1.57 19.30 7.76
CA PHE A 579 -0.40 18.50 8.13
C PHE A 579 0.87 19.34 8.08
N LYS A 580 1.75 19.14 9.05
CA LYS A 580 3.09 19.72 9.01
C LYS A 580 3.96 18.94 8.02
N LEU A 581 5.00 19.58 7.52
CA LEU A 581 6.00 18.91 6.69
C LEU A 581 6.69 17.77 7.47
N GLY A 582 7.00 16.69 6.79
CA GLY A 582 7.44 15.41 7.33
C GLY A 582 8.34 15.44 8.55
N ASP A 583 9.54 16.07 8.46
CA ASP A 583 10.51 16.09 9.56
C ASP A 583 9.99 16.84 10.80
N SER A 584 9.09 17.81 10.60
CA SER A 584 8.45 18.58 11.67
C SER A 584 7.09 18.04 12.09
N ASN A 585 6.66 16.89 11.52
CA ASN A 585 5.35 16.30 11.76
C ASN A 585 5.40 15.33 12.96
N TYR A 586 5.74 15.88 14.14
CA TYR A 586 5.76 15.13 15.40
C TYR A 586 5.46 16.05 16.61
N PRO A 587 4.48 15.73 17.46
CA PRO A 587 3.42 14.74 17.21
C PRO A 587 2.68 15.04 15.90
N ILE A 588 2.04 14.02 15.30
CA ILE A 588 1.27 14.22 14.08
C ILE A 588 -0.05 14.87 14.48
N THR A 589 -0.27 16.12 14.02
CA THR A 589 -1.37 16.96 14.52
C THR A 589 -2.12 17.65 13.39
N PRO A 590 -2.76 16.91 12.48
CA PRO A 590 -3.62 17.50 11.47
C PRO A 590 -4.90 18.08 12.11
N LYS A 591 -5.66 18.79 11.32
CA LYS A 591 -7.05 19.10 11.64
C LYS A 591 -8.01 18.13 10.97
N ILE A 592 -9.03 17.73 11.71
CA ILE A 592 -10.22 17.13 11.15
C ILE A 592 -11.22 18.25 10.91
N LYS A 593 -11.58 18.48 9.65
CA LYS A 593 -12.62 19.40 9.25
C LYS A 593 -13.91 18.62 8.99
N ILE A 594 -14.92 18.87 9.79
CA ILE A 594 -16.25 18.28 9.65
C ILE A 594 -17.17 19.32 8.99
N THR A 595 -17.80 18.96 7.87
CA THR A 595 -18.71 19.85 7.11
C THR A 595 -20.09 19.23 7.06
N ASN A 596 -21.10 19.96 7.49
CA ASN A 596 -22.49 19.55 7.37
C ASN A 596 -23.03 19.87 5.96
N ASN A 597 -23.04 18.88 5.08
CA ASN A 597 -23.61 19.01 3.73
C ASN A 597 -25.09 18.53 3.66
N THR A 598 -25.73 18.26 4.81
CA THR A 598 -27.15 17.91 4.88
C THR A 598 -28.02 19.19 4.85
N ALA A 599 -29.28 19.05 4.57
CA ALA A 599 -30.24 20.15 4.61
C ALA A 599 -30.64 20.54 6.04
N THR A 600 -30.28 19.77 7.07
CA THR A 600 -30.67 19.93 8.47
C THR A 600 -29.45 20.27 9.33
N ALA A 601 -29.62 21.17 10.33
CA ALA A 601 -28.55 21.49 11.27
C ALA A 601 -28.24 20.28 12.16
N LEU A 602 -26.94 20.02 12.37
CA LEU A 602 -26.49 19.06 13.38
C LEU A 602 -26.50 19.74 14.74
N PRO A 603 -27.23 19.20 15.73
CA PRO A 603 -27.33 19.83 17.04
C PRO A 603 -26.02 19.75 17.81
N GLY A 604 -25.85 20.66 18.79
CA GLY A 604 -24.80 20.56 19.78
C GLY A 604 -24.87 19.20 20.50
N GLY A 605 -23.73 18.61 20.81
CA GLY A 605 -23.65 17.28 21.39
C GLY A 605 -23.72 16.13 20.38
N THR A 606 -23.89 16.40 19.07
CA THR A 606 -23.79 15.36 18.03
C THR A 606 -22.49 14.58 18.18
N GLU A 607 -22.59 13.26 18.28
CA GLU A 607 -21.44 12.37 18.45
C GLU A 607 -21.02 11.77 17.13
N PHE A 608 -19.73 11.88 16.82
CA PHE A 608 -19.07 11.18 15.71
C PHE A 608 -18.21 10.06 16.28
N GLN A 609 -18.15 8.95 15.56
CA GLN A 609 -17.22 7.88 15.86
C GLN A 609 -16.55 7.42 14.56
N PHE A 610 -15.28 6.99 14.67
CA PHE A 610 -14.50 6.47 13.55
C PHE A 610 -13.47 5.45 14.03
N ASP A 611 -12.90 4.70 13.09
CA ASP A 611 -11.82 3.76 13.35
C ASP A 611 -10.51 4.26 12.74
N TYR A 612 -9.37 3.98 13.40
CA TYR A 612 -8.04 4.05 12.82
C TYR A 612 -7.26 2.76 13.12
N GLY A 613 -6.21 2.49 12.31
CA GLY A 613 -5.47 1.23 12.36
C GLY A 613 -4.62 1.06 13.60
N THR A 614 -4.45 -0.19 14.05
CA THR A 614 -3.57 -0.57 15.17
C THR A 614 -2.07 -0.41 14.88
N SER A 615 -1.70 0.06 13.68
CA SER A 615 -0.35 0.53 13.36
C SER A 615 0.12 1.70 14.23
N ALA A 616 -0.81 2.43 14.83
CA ALA A 616 -0.54 3.46 15.83
C ALA A 616 -1.16 3.06 17.19
N PRO A 617 -0.61 3.56 18.31
CA PRO A 617 -1.17 3.28 19.64
C PRO A 617 -2.57 3.84 19.84
N SER A 618 -3.30 3.30 20.82
CA SER A 618 -4.64 3.74 21.21
C SER A 618 -4.66 5.06 22.00
N ASN A 619 -3.77 5.98 21.68
CA ASN A 619 -3.57 7.24 22.42
C ASN A 619 -3.94 8.50 21.61
N ALA A 620 -4.75 8.34 20.56
CA ALA A 620 -5.25 9.48 19.79
C ALA A 620 -6.11 10.41 20.68
N SER A 621 -5.93 11.71 20.52
CA SER A 621 -6.56 12.75 21.36
C SER A 621 -6.79 14.03 20.56
N ASP A 622 -7.52 14.99 21.15
CA ASP A 622 -7.64 16.35 20.62
C ASP A 622 -7.28 17.39 21.67
N GLN A 623 -6.97 18.59 21.19
CA GLN A 623 -6.72 19.76 22.03
C GLN A 623 -7.79 20.87 21.83
N SER A 624 -8.87 20.55 21.13
CA SER A 624 -9.90 21.53 20.71
C SER A 624 -11.17 21.46 21.56
N GLY A 625 -11.22 20.59 22.54
CA GLY A 625 -12.36 20.47 23.46
C GLY A 625 -13.55 19.65 22.94
N PHE A 626 -13.36 18.83 21.89
CA PHE A 626 -14.37 17.91 21.33
C PHE A 626 -14.43 16.59 22.10
N GLY A 627 -13.59 16.42 23.12
CA GLY A 627 -13.58 15.24 23.98
C GLY A 627 -13.21 13.97 23.24
N THR A 628 -12.32 14.08 22.24
CA THR A 628 -11.83 12.94 21.44
C THR A 628 -11.14 11.93 22.35
N LYS A 629 -11.61 10.69 22.27
CA LYS A 629 -11.06 9.59 23.07
C LYS A 629 -11.24 8.26 22.35
N VAL A 630 -10.29 7.37 22.55
CA VAL A 630 -10.43 5.96 22.17
C VAL A 630 -11.43 5.31 23.14
N ILE A 631 -12.51 4.74 22.59
CA ILE A 631 -13.60 4.11 23.36
C ILE A 631 -13.53 2.58 23.35
N SER A 632 -12.85 2.01 22.36
CA SER A 632 -12.50 0.59 22.31
C SER A 632 -11.26 0.38 21.44
N SER A 633 -10.53 -0.70 21.73
CA SER A 633 -9.35 -1.11 20.99
C SER A 633 -9.37 -2.62 20.79
N ASP A 634 -9.13 -3.06 19.57
CA ASP A 634 -8.96 -4.48 19.25
C ASP A 634 -7.53 -4.95 19.59
N HIS A 635 -6.58 -4.01 19.75
CA HIS A 635 -5.19 -4.33 20.09
C HIS A 635 -5.07 -4.81 21.53
N THR A 636 -4.49 -5.99 21.72
CA THR A 636 -4.36 -6.63 23.04
C THR A 636 -2.95 -7.12 23.30
N GLY A 637 -2.05 -6.27 23.76
CA GLY A 637 -0.73 -6.65 24.23
C GLY A 637 0.42 -6.19 23.35
N SER A 638 1.57 -6.89 23.42
CA SER A 638 2.79 -6.57 22.69
C SER A 638 2.61 -6.76 21.18
N ASN A 639 3.32 -5.95 20.37
CA ASN A 639 3.42 -6.14 18.92
C ASN A 639 4.58 -7.09 18.52
N VAL A 640 5.35 -7.61 19.47
CA VAL A 640 6.33 -8.66 19.19
C VAL A 640 5.62 -9.90 18.66
N GLY A 641 6.00 -10.34 17.45
CA GLY A 641 5.32 -11.43 16.76
C GLY A 641 3.98 -11.05 16.13
N GLY A 642 3.71 -9.76 15.96
CA GLY A 642 2.58 -9.19 15.23
C GLY A 642 1.60 -8.38 16.07
N LEU A 643 1.00 -7.37 15.42
CA LEU A 643 -0.10 -6.58 15.97
C LEU A 643 -1.36 -7.46 16.08
N LYS A 644 -2.16 -7.22 17.12
CA LYS A 644 -3.42 -7.94 17.33
C LYS A 644 -4.58 -7.00 17.12
N GLY A 645 -5.61 -7.49 16.40
CA GLY A 645 -6.76 -6.68 16.04
C GLY A 645 -6.44 -5.63 14.97
N ASP A 646 -7.48 -5.02 14.41
CA ASP A 646 -7.34 -4.13 13.26
C ASP A 646 -7.52 -2.65 13.65
N PHE A 647 -8.36 -2.34 14.64
CA PHE A 647 -8.86 -0.99 14.85
C PHE A 647 -8.84 -0.52 16.30
N HIS A 648 -8.68 0.81 16.40
CA HIS A 648 -9.08 1.58 17.56
C HIS A 648 -10.31 2.40 17.21
N ARG A 649 -11.39 2.29 17.98
CA ARG A 649 -12.61 3.09 17.83
C ARG A 649 -12.50 4.37 18.61
N VAL A 650 -12.71 5.51 17.97
CA VAL A 650 -12.65 6.85 18.56
C VAL A 650 -14.05 7.46 18.62
N SER A 651 -14.34 8.20 19.68
CA SER A 651 -15.51 9.06 19.81
C SER A 651 -15.07 10.51 19.97
N LEU A 652 -15.78 11.42 19.32
CA LEU A 652 -15.70 12.87 19.52
C LEU A 652 -17.11 13.47 19.47
N LYS A 653 -17.34 14.61 20.13
CA LYS A 653 -18.64 15.26 20.18
C LYS A 653 -18.54 16.74 19.88
N LEU A 654 -19.51 17.26 19.11
CA LEU A 654 -19.69 18.70 19.03
C LEU A 654 -19.97 19.24 20.45
N PRO A 655 -19.38 20.37 20.85
CA PRO A 655 -19.73 21.02 22.10
C PRO A 655 -21.25 21.26 22.20
N ALA A 656 -21.83 21.11 23.39
CA ALA A 656 -23.28 21.20 23.57
C ALA A 656 -23.89 22.53 23.13
N TRP A 657 -23.11 23.60 23.16
CA TRP A 657 -23.51 24.96 22.72
C TRP A 657 -23.34 25.19 21.22
N GLN A 658 -22.65 24.30 20.50
CA GLN A 658 -22.27 24.49 19.08
C GLN A 658 -23.12 23.58 18.19
N SER A 659 -24.13 24.14 17.55
CA SER A 659 -24.80 23.48 16.42
C SER A 659 -24.06 23.77 15.11
N LEU A 660 -24.11 22.85 14.14
CA LEU A 660 -23.51 23.01 12.84
C LEU A 660 -24.61 23.13 11.79
N ALA A 661 -24.83 24.35 11.29
CA ALA A 661 -25.83 24.66 10.27
C ALA A 661 -25.52 23.97 8.93
N PRO A 662 -26.48 23.78 8.03
CA PRO A 662 -26.23 23.35 6.66
C PRO A 662 -25.15 24.18 5.98
N GLY A 663 -24.14 23.52 5.35
CA GLY A 663 -22.99 24.14 4.71
C GLY A 663 -21.90 24.64 5.67
N ALA A 664 -22.13 24.64 6.98
CA ALA A 664 -21.11 25.06 7.94
C ALA A 664 -20.08 23.96 8.21
N SER A 665 -18.90 24.37 8.62
CA SER A 665 -17.79 23.47 8.98
C SER A 665 -17.26 23.81 10.38
N VAL A 666 -16.62 22.81 10.98
CA VAL A 666 -15.88 22.97 12.24
C VAL A 666 -14.55 22.18 12.11
N ASP A 667 -13.49 22.77 12.65
CA ASP A 667 -12.17 22.18 12.68
C ASP A 667 -11.80 21.75 14.10
N LEU A 668 -11.20 20.57 14.24
CA LEU A 668 -10.64 20.11 15.49
C LEU A 668 -9.22 19.58 15.28
N ALA A 669 -8.33 19.79 16.25
CA ALA A 669 -7.00 19.23 16.23
C ALA A 669 -7.08 17.72 16.59
N PHE A 670 -6.39 16.89 15.83
CA PHE A 670 -6.33 15.45 16.06
C PHE A 670 -4.87 15.01 16.21
N ASN A 671 -4.52 14.55 17.40
CA ASN A 671 -3.14 14.18 17.73
C ASN A 671 -2.95 12.69 17.76
N TYR A 672 -1.89 12.20 17.12
CA TYR A 672 -1.41 10.83 17.19
C TYR A 672 0.11 10.79 16.96
N TYR A 673 0.75 9.65 17.17
CA TYR A 673 2.21 9.61 17.24
C TYR A 673 2.88 8.74 16.17
N LEU A 674 2.27 7.62 15.77
CA LEU A 674 2.70 6.84 14.61
C LEU A 674 1.74 7.06 13.44
N PRO A 675 2.21 6.95 12.20
CA PRO A 675 1.35 7.15 11.03
C PRO A 675 0.12 6.26 11.03
N VAL A 676 -0.99 6.82 10.60
CA VAL A 676 -2.24 6.10 10.34
C VAL A 676 -2.69 6.38 8.90
N SER A 677 -3.31 5.41 8.26
CA SER A 677 -4.05 5.67 7.03
C SER A 677 -5.32 6.46 7.32
N THR A 678 -6.05 6.92 6.31
CA THR A 678 -7.26 7.72 6.50
C THR A 678 -8.23 7.04 7.46
N PRO A 679 -8.57 7.66 8.59
CA PRO A 679 -9.60 7.15 9.50
C PRO A 679 -10.90 6.84 8.77
N SER A 680 -11.54 5.75 9.10
CA SER A 680 -12.64 5.16 8.35
C SER A 680 -13.76 4.64 9.25
N ASN A 681 -14.77 4.01 8.66
CA ASN A 681 -15.92 3.44 9.38
C ASN A 681 -16.64 4.50 10.23
N TRP A 682 -16.79 5.68 9.66
CA TRP A 682 -17.40 6.81 10.32
C TRP A 682 -18.89 6.57 10.57
N THR A 683 -19.32 6.93 11.77
CA THR A 683 -20.73 7.01 12.14
C THR A 683 -21.01 8.33 12.83
N VAL A 684 -22.24 8.82 12.70
CA VAL A 684 -22.73 10.01 13.40
C VAL A 684 -24.07 9.71 14.07
N ASN A 685 -24.20 10.09 15.33
CA ASN A 685 -25.46 9.99 16.05
C ASN A 685 -26.15 11.37 16.06
N ILE A 686 -27.28 11.45 15.38
CA ILE A 686 -28.11 12.66 15.29
C ILE A 686 -29.45 12.38 15.96
N ASN A 687 -29.73 13.06 17.06
CA ASN A 687 -30.99 12.90 17.82
C ASN A 687 -31.35 11.45 18.17
N GLY A 688 -30.33 10.64 18.52
CA GLY A 688 -30.52 9.24 18.92
C GLY A 688 -30.53 8.24 17.75
N THR A 689 -30.48 8.69 16.50
CA THR A 689 -30.35 7.81 15.32
C THR A 689 -28.90 7.84 14.83
N THR A 690 -28.33 6.66 14.60
CA THR A 690 -26.95 6.52 14.10
C THR A 690 -26.97 6.28 12.60
N TYR A 691 -26.18 7.06 11.87
CA TYR A 691 -25.97 6.99 10.42
C TYR A 691 -24.50 6.71 10.11
N ALA A 692 -24.24 6.10 8.95
CA ALA A 692 -22.92 6.12 8.33
C ALA A 692 -22.66 7.48 7.65
N LEU A 693 -21.43 7.76 7.26
CA LEU A 693 -21.10 8.92 6.43
C LEU A 693 -20.99 8.51 4.95
N ALA A 694 -21.66 9.26 4.08
CA ALA A 694 -21.66 8.99 2.63
C ALA A 694 -20.24 9.05 2.03
N GLY A 695 -19.36 9.93 2.57
CA GLY A 695 -17.97 10.07 2.14
C GLY A 695 -17.08 8.86 2.45
N ASP A 696 -17.53 7.95 3.28
CA ASP A 696 -16.82 6.70 3.61
C ASP A 696 -16.97 5.61 2.52
N LEU A 697 -17.87 5.83 1.56
CA LEU A 697 -18.09 5.01 0.38
C LEU A 697 -18.41 3.53 0.69
N ALA A 698 -18.98 3.26 1.86
CA ALA A 698 -19.35 1.91 2.23
C ALA A 698 -20.38 1.33 1.25
N ARG A 699 -20.17 0.09 0.81
CA ARG A 699 -21.06 -0.59 -0.13
C ARG A 699 -22.40 -0.91 0.51
N GLY A 700 -23.49 -0.74 -0.25
CA GLY A 700 -24.84 -1.04 0.23
C GLY A 700 -25.45 0.04 1.12
N THR A 701 -24.82 1.23 1.22
CA THR A 701 -25.41 2.36 1.92
C THR A 701 -26.26 3.23 0.99
N THR A 702 -27.35 3.77 1.53
CA THR A 702 -28.22 4.76 0.86
C THR A 702 -28.08 6.10 1.55
N THR A 703 -27.79 7.16 0.80
CA THR A 703 -27.72 8.51 1.35
C THR A 703 -29.13 9.04 1.62
N VAL A 704 -29.34 9.53 2.86
CA VAL A 704 -30.62 10.07 3.33
C VAL A 704 -30.40 11.42 4.02
N GLU A 705 -31.46 12.21 4.16
CA GLU A 705 -31.47 13.37 5.05
C GLU A 705 -31.75 12.93 6.50
N PRO A 706 -31.12 13.54 7.51
CA PRO A 706 -31.38 13.22 8.92
C PRO A 706 -32.86 13.43 9.29
N GLY A 707 -33.44 12.44 9.97
CA GLY A 707 -34.83 12.50 10.42
C GLY A 707 -35.88 12.07 9.41
N THR A 708 -35.50 11.68 8.20
CA THR A 708 -36.44 11.04 7.25
C THR A 708 -36.62 9.57 7.61
N THR A 709 -37.81 9.22 8.09
CA THR A 709 -38.20 7.81 8.28
C THR A 709 -38.63 7.21 6.95
N THR A 710 -37.74 6.57 6.25
CA THR A 710 -38.11 5.62 5.21
C THR A 710 -38.38 4.28 5.87
N PRO A 711 -39.53 3.63 5.62
CA PRO A 711 -39.76 2.28 6.16
C PRO A 711 -38.73 1.30 5.63
N PRO A 712 -38.23 0.37 6.42
CA PRO A 712 -37.30 -0.64 5.95
C PRO A 712 -38.01 -1.56 4.95
N THR A 713 -37.49 -1.64 3.73
CA THR A 713 -37.81 -2.74 2.83
C THR A 713 -37.08 -3.97 3.36
N THR A 714 -37.81 -4.82 4.04
CA THR A 714 -37.35 -6.15 4.50
C THR A 714 -37.16 -7.08 3.31
N PRO A 715 -35.99 -7.72 3.13
CA PRO A 715 -35.90 -8.93 2.34
C PRO A 715 -36.41 -10.14 3.16
N PRO A 716 -36.93 -11.18 2.53
CA PRO A 716 -37.51 -12.29 3.25
C PRO A 716 -36.48 -13.13 3.99
N THR A 717 -36.76 -13.34 5.26
CA THR A 717 -36.03 -14.20 6.20
C THR A 717 -36.24 -15.67 5.82
N THR A 718 -35.16 -16.41 5.64
CA THR A 718 -35.17 -17.85 5.86
C THR A 718 -34.23 -18.16 7.02
N GLU A 719 -34.83 -18.52 8.12
CA GLU A 719 -34.19 -19.01 9.33
C GLU A 719 -33.81 -20.50 9.18
N PRO A 720 -32.69 -20.94 9.77
CA PRO A 720 -32.62 -22.30 10.28
C PRO A 720 -32.46 -22.26 11.80
N THR A 721 -33.42 -22.97 12.40
CA THR A 721 -33.51 -23.30 13.84
C THR A 721 -32.43 -24.29 14.27
N THR A 722 -31.74 -24.04 15.35
CA THR A 722 -31.72 -24.75 16.64
C THR A 722 -30.52 -24.30 17.52
N PRO A 723 -30.67 -24.23 18.84
CA PRO A 723 -29.69 -23.69 19.75
C PRO A 723 -28.87 -24.77 20.46
N PRO A 724 -27.76 -24.45 21.07
CA PRO A 724 -27.26 -25.18 22.24
C PRO A 724 -27.25 -24.34 23.51
N THR A 725 -27.54 -25.06 24.53
CA THR A 725 -27.82 -24.76 25.91
C THR A 725 -26.58 -24.41 26.74
N THR A 726 -26.88 -23.50 27.72
CA THR A 726 -26.39 -23.31 29.09
C THR A 726 -24.97 -22.78 29.36
N PRO A 727 -24.92 -21.86 30.36
CA PRO A 727 -23.75 -21.11 30.74
C PRO A 727 -23.08 -21.68 32.02
N PRO A 728 -21.91 -21.20 32.37
CA PRO A 728 -21.50 -21.22 33.77
C PRO A 728 -21.34 -19.84 34.36
N THR A 729 -21.73 -19.87 35.59
CA THR A 729 -21.87 -18.83 36.62
C THR A 729 -20.59 -18.29 37.19
N THR A 730 -20.71 -17.05 37.63
CA THR A 730 -20.24 -16.32 38.79
C THR A 730 -18.94 -15.51 38.72
N PRO A 731 -19.02 -14.25 39.18
CA PRO A 731 -17.91 -13.31 39.22
C PRO A 731 -17.20 -13.32 40.58
N PRO A 732 -15.95 -12.85 40.64
CA PRO A 732 -15.37 -12.48 41.94
C PRO A 732 -15.54 -10.99 42.18
N THR A 733 -16.13 -10.73 43.30
CA THR A 733 -16.20 -9.44 43.98
C THR A 733 -14.85 -9.05 44.57
N THR A 734 -14.45 -7.80 44.39
CA THR A 734 -13.54 -7.12 45.33
C THR A 734 -14.08 -5.76 45.73
N PRO A 735 -13.94 -5.37 47.01
CA PRO A 735 -14.61 -4.22 47.54
C PRO A 735 -13.86 -2.90 47.31
N PRO A 736 -14.54 -1.75 47.36
CA PRO A 736 -13.92 -0.44 47.23
C PRO A 736 -13.20 -0.04 48.52
N THR A 737 -11.98 0.44 48.35
CA THR A 737 -11.23 1.12 49.41
C THR A 737 -11.76 2.53 49.58
N THR A 738 -12.20 2.81 50.76
CA THR A 738 -12.65 4.12 51.28
C THR A 738 -11.53 5.16 51.21
N PRO A 739 -11.78 6.43 50.79
CA PRO A 739 -10.81 7.52 50.86
C PRO A 739 -10.53 7.94 52.29
N PRO A 740 -9.34 8.43 52.62
CA PRO A 740 -9.08 9.02 53.93
C PRO A 740 -9.88 10.33 54.06
N THR A 741 -10.45 10.49 55.20
CA THR A 741 -11.21 11.67 55.63
C THR A 741 -10.34 12.92 55.61
N GLY A 742 -10.64 13.87 54.69
CA GLY A 742 -9.95 15.15 54.63
C GLY A 742 -9.88 15.79 53.24
N CYS A 743 -9.63 15.05 52.19
CA CYS A 743 -9.45 15.60 50.86
C CYS A 743 -10.77 15.59 50.08
N THR A 744 -11.15 16.73 49.52
CA THR A 744 -12.34 16.86 48.64
C THR A 744 -12.08 16.52 47.18
N ALA A 745 -10.81 16.51 46.75
CA ALA A 745 -10.43 16.14 45.38
C ALA A 745 -10.39 14.61 45.22
N PRO A 746 -10.76 14.05 44.03
CA PRO A 746 -10.64 12.63 43.77
C PRO A 746 -9.22 12.12 43.96
N ALA A 747 -9.06 10.89 44.43
CA ALA A 747 -7.73 10.29 44.56
C ALA A 747 -7.01 10.15 43.21
N TYR A 748 -5.71 10.41 43.19
CA TYR A 748 -4.89 10.13 42.00
C TYR A 748 -4.93 8.64 41.67
N VAL A 749 -5.08 8.34 40.37
CA VAL A 749 -5.09 6.98 39.84
C VAL A 749 -4.00 6.87 38.77
N ALA A 750 -3.04 5.98 39.01
CA ALA A 750 -1.99 5.71 38.02
C ALA A 750 -2.62 5.18 36.71
N GLY A 751 -2.13 5.64 35.58
CA GLY A 751 -2.67 5.29 34.27
C GLY A 751 -3.83 6.16 33.78
N GLN A 752 -4.44 6.96 34.65
CA GLN A 752 -5.47 7.92 34.27
C GLN A 752 -4.85 9.19 33.64
N VAL A 753 -5.52 9.73 32.63
CA VAL A 753 -5.14 11.02 32.00
C VAL A 753 -5.71 12.16 32.85
N TYR A 754 -4.88 13.15 33.11
CA TYR A 754 -5.25 14.40 33.76
C TYR A 754 -4.89 15.59 32.87
N ASN A 755 -5.85 16.45 32.62
CA ASN A 755 -5.65 17.68 31.86
C ASN A 755 -5.21 18.82 32.76
N GLY A 756 -4.61 19.86 32.17
CA GLY A 756 -4.27 21.09 32.87
C GLY A 756 -5.49 21.63 33.65
N GLY A 757 -5.32 21.90 34.92
CA GLY A 757 -6.40 22.30 35.83
C GLY A 757 -7.06 21.17 36.64
N SER A 758 -6.84 19.90 36.30
CA SER A 758 -7.35 18.75 37.07
C SER A 758 -6.83 18.77 38.50
N LEU A 759 -7.72 18.54 39.47
CA LEU A 759 -7.36 18.41 40.89
C LEU A 759 -7.46 16.94 41.32
N VAL A 760 -6.44 16.47 42.02
CA VAL A 760 -6.41 15.12 42.63
C VAL A 760 -5.88 15.17 44.06
N SER A 761 -6.27 14.22 44.87
CA SER A 761 -5.66 13.99 46.19
C SER A 761 -4.61 12.90 46.08
N HIS A 762 -3.45 13.14 46.68
CA HIS A 762 -2.37 12.15 46.74
C HIS A 762 -1.48 12.39 47.97
N LYS A 763 -1.26 11.33 48.76
CA LYS A 763 -0.41 11.36 49.96
C LYS A 763 -0.79 12.48 50.97
N GLY A 764 -2.10 12.77 51.15
CA GLY A 764 -2.58 13.76 52.08
C GLY A 764 -2.49 15.22 51.59
N HIS A 765 -2.23 15.44 50.32
CA HIS A 765 -2.20 16.74 49.64
C HIS A 765 -3.17 16.79 48.48
N THR A 766 -3.66 17.98 48.14
CA THR A 766 -4.35 18.26 46.91
C THR A 766 -3.34 18.76 45.86
N TRP A 767 -3.38 18.21 44.68
CA TRP A 767 -2.48 18.52 43.59
C TRP A 767 -3.27 19.01 42.37
N LYS A 768 -2.73 20.02 41.69
CA LYS A 768 -3.31 20.57 40.46
C LYS A 768 -2.37 20.28 39.28
N ALA A 769 -2.88 19.62 38.27
CA ALA A 769 -2.14 19.46 37.00
C ALA A 769 -1.95 20.82 36.35
N GLN A 770 -0.72 21.20 36.01
CA GLN A 770 -0.40 22.45 35.32
C GLN A 770 -0.66 22.34 33.80
N TRP A 771 -0.47 21.18 33.26
CA TRP A 771 -0.76 20.79 31.87
C TRP A 771 -1.13 19.31 31.82
N TRP A 772 -1.32 18.75 30.64
CA TRP A 772 -1.70 17.36 30.45
C TRP A 772 -0.65 16.40 31.01
N THR A 773 -1.07 15.35 31.71
CA THR A 773 -0.20 14.29 32.25
C THR A 773 -0.90 12.94 32.31
N GLN A 774 -0.12 11.87 32.20
CA GLN A 774 -0.50 10.48 32.43
C GLN A 774 0.72 9.73 33.00
N ASN A 775 0.49 8.91 34.00
CA ASN A 775 1.51 8.13 34.71
C ASN A 775 2.57 8.92 35.49
N GLU A 776 2.45 10.24 35.60
CA GLU A 776 3.31 11.02 36.50
C GLU A 776 2.63 11.14 37.87
N GLU A 777 3.28 10.58 38.87
CA GLU A 777 2.75 10.57 40.25
C GLU A 777 2.92 11.97 40.87
N PRO A 778 1.85 12.54 41.46
CA PRO A 778 1.94 13.83 42.17
C PRO A 778 3.02 13.81 43.27
N GLY A 779 3.85 14.86 43.28
CA GLY A 779 4.93 15.01 44.23
C GLY A 779 6.26 14.36 43.82
N THR A 780 6.36 13.75 42.66
CA THR A 780 7.61 13.12 42.18
C THR A 780 8.36 13.96 41.16
N THR A 781 7.75 14.99 40.58
CA THR A 781 8.30 15.73 39.43
C THR A 781 8.91 17.10 39.79
N GLY A 782 9.01 17.43 41.10
CA GLY A 782 9.62 18.67 41.58
C GLY A 782 8.79 19.95 41.33
N GLU A 783 9.35 21.11 41.70
CA GLU A 783 8.65 22.41 41.68
C GLU A 783 8.20 22.85 40.26
N TRP A 784 8.95 22.44 39.21
CA TRP A 784 8.66 22.72 37.81
C TRP A 784 7.98 21.56 37.08
N GLY A 785 7.53 20.56 37.87
CA GLY A 785 6.83 19.38 37.34
C GLY A 785 5.37 19.67 36.98
N VAL A 786 4.73 18.64 36.40
CA VAL A 786 3.34 18.73 35.94
C VAL A 786 2.33 18.94 37.10
N TRP A 787 2.66 18.52 38.29
CA TRP A 787 1.78 18.65 39.48
C TRP A 787 2.22 19.76 40.39
N LYS A 788 1.34 20.74 40.61
CA LYS A 788 1.52 21.81 41.61
C LYS A 788 0.77 21.46 42.89
N ASP A 789 1.50 21.41 44.02
CA ASP A 789 0.92 21.21 45.31
C ASP A 789 -0.01 22.37 45.68
N GLN A 790 -1.23 22.08 46.08
CA GLN A 790 -2.24 23.05 46.52
C GLN A 790 -2.39 23.06 48.06
N GLY A 791 -1.59 22.24 48.73
CA GLY A 791 -1.57 22.15 50.20
C GLY A 791 -2.13 20.82 50.74
N ALA A 792 -1.85 20.63 52.02
CA ALA A 792 -2.36 19.46 52.73
C ALA A 792 -3.89 19.49 52.90
N CYS A 793 -4.52 18.32 52.85
CA CYS A 793 -5.95 18.16 53.01
C CYS A 793 -6.34 17.20 54.19
#